data_620431bd505187e978c44cdedb6d9d12
#
_entry.id   620431bd505187e978c44cdedb6d9d12
#
_cell.length_a   1.000
_cell.length_b   1.000
_cell.length_c   1.000
_cell.angle_alpha   90.00
_cell.angle_beta   90.00
_cell.angle_gamma   90.00
#
_symmetry.space_group_name_H-M   'P 1'
#
loop_
_entity.id
_entity.type
_entity.pdbx_description
1 polymer ?
#
loop_
_entity_poly.entity_id
_entity_poly.type
_entity_poly.pdbx_seq_one_letter_code
_entity_poly.pdbx_strand_id
1 'polypeptide(L)'
;MQLNPKTLLILTAYCMMSLTSFSQSRDNYRSLLLDKNVKIEKTNLPIVFINTNGRMIRTDDYILAKMKVLHNGDGSLNFADTVNFPGQHIDYEGDIALKYRGNSSFSSSDKKPLAFRTLASNVLPVNGGEKQKVKILGMQKDNKWGFIAPWVDETMFRDVLSFELGRPWFDWVPSARMCEVILDGTYYGIYALCERISGGKHRMDLNTPGEDNGDLSGDYHVAIDHGYNPYYASKHHPWQALDGSRVATWFNIKYEYKDPDNDEFNALPNGTRQALHKEIDKMEDSFMADNWLDENEGYRKYIDVQSFIDYMLATELSMNIDGYRLSTHIYKRSNERQITESLDPRWKTTLWDYNIAWGNANYYGGNRTDQWQYMMNIYNQGDNCPIPFYWYRMLQDEEYVSALKDRWRQYRESNHSTPRIMAVVDSLSTMLKAEGAAERNERAWGIFTRSNIWPLPYYAQNYDDAVDNLKDWIQQRLHFMDKHLLPPRIIETEPVETSDGWTADIIVEKLPAANNTSLTIDASNRALYSSKLRSSGGLPGDGYIISANENVKYRLQDYGANNALTLHRSGEQGTITLSTPIETSELFILATSGNGDSNVNVTLHYADGTETNAGTYQIRDWSVRSEQIQGNEAVSGLGNIRRNDNSYSSDNHYCLFDFSVPVDENRMLKAVTFTSQANAYASIMALSRIVNTQTDANHVVTIHHSTDSQPTSIYSTGGVQQRGLRSGLNVVRFSDGTVKKVISRK
;
A
#
# COMPACT_ATOMS: atom_id res chain seq x y z
N MET A 1 23.38 -23.23 21.45
CA MET A 1 24.09 -22.05 20.96
C MET A 1 24.09 -21.02 22.07
N GLN A 2 25.23 -20.76 22.73
CA GLN A 2 25.32 -19.77 23.81
C GLN A 2 25.38 -18.39 23.17
N LEU A 3 24.40 -17.54 23.44
CA LEU A 3 24.39 -16.15 23.03
C LEU A 3 25.51 -15.38 23.76
N ASN A 4 26.26 -14.57 23.01
CA ASN A 4 27.36 -13.75 23.50
C ASN A 4 26.81 -12.78 24.59
N PRO A 5 27.46 -12.65 25.75
CA PRO A 5 27.02 -11.78 26.85
C PRO A 5 26.78 -10.31 26.45
N LYS A 6 27.48 -9.83 25.44
CA LYS A 6 27.27 -8.45 24.89
C LYS A 6 25.93 -8.30 24.13
N THR A 7 25.47 -9.34 23.45
CA THR A 7 24.16 -9.34 22.76
C THR A 7 23.01 -9.43 23.78
N LEU A 8 23.21 -10.15 24.88
CA LEU A 8 22.26 -10.21 25.98
C LEU A 8 22.14 -8.85 26.72
N LEU A 9 23.28 -8.13 26.85
CA LEU A 9 23.29 -6.81 27.48
C LEU A 9 22.59 -5.73 26.62
N ILE A 10 22.69 -5.85 25.30
CA ILE A 10 21.99 -4.93 24.36
C ILE A 10 20.49 -5.22 24.35
N LEU A 11 20.07 -6.48 24.36
CA LEU A 11 18.64 -6.85 24.45
C LEU A 11 18.04 -6.46 25.83
N THR A 12 18.77 -6.63 26.94
CA THR A 12 18.31 -6.18 28.26
C THR A 12 18.30 -4.66 28.38
N ALA A 13 19.24 -3.95 27.75
CA ALA A 13 19.23 -2.49 27.72
C ALA A 13 18.05 -1.95 26.84
N TYR A 14 17.72 -2.60 25.73
CA TYR A 14 16.55 -2.27 24.92
C TYR A 14 15.23 -2.56 25.64
N CYS A 15 15.12 -3.69 26.33
CA CYS A 15 13.97 -3.99 27.21
C CYS A 15 13.90 -3.06 28.42
N MET A 16 15.00 -2.69 29.04
CA MET A 16 15.01 -1.73 30.16
C MET A 16 14.75 -0.30 29.71
N MET A 17 15.21 0.13 28.53
CA MET A 17 14.83 1.43 27.97
C MET A 17 13.34 1.50 27.63
N SER A 18 12.74 0.40 27.16
CA SER A 18 11.28 0.34 26.96
C SER A 18 10.48 0.30 28.27
N LEU A 19 11.04 -0.25 29.33
CA LEU A 19 10.39 -0.31 30.64
C LEU A 19 10.59 0.96 31.50
N THR A 20 11.68 1.69 31.31
CA THR A 20 11.91 2.95 32.05
C THR A 20 11.22 4.16 31.41
N SER A 21 10.86 4.10 30.11
CA SER A 21 10.04 5.15 29.49
C SER A 21 8.56 5.11 29.89
N PHE A 22 8.08 4.05 30.54
CA PHE A 22 6.69 3.94 31.00
C PHE A 22 6.39 4.62 32.34
N SER A 23 7.37 5.16 33.05
CA SER A 23 7.15 5.79 34.36
C SER A 23 7.35 7.31 34.42
N GLN A 24 7.71 7.97 33.32
CA GLN A 24 7.59 9.43 33.29
C GLN A 24 6.13 9.80 33.14
N SER A 25 5.61 10.58 34.10
CA SER A 25 4.23 11.03 34.10
C SER A 25 3.89 11.64 32.73
N ARG A 26 2.99 10.99 32.00
CA ARG A 26 2.48 11.44 30.68
C ARG A 26 1.75 12.80 30.77
N ASP A 27 1.67 13.36 31.94
CA ASP A 27 0.88 14.54 32.28
C ASP A 27 1.51 15.88 31.92
N ASN A 28 2.80 15.91 31.58
CA ASN A 28 3.55 17.17 31.33
C ASN A 28 4.14 17.29 29.93
N TYR A 29 3.53 16.65 28.92
CA TYR A 29 4.05 16.74 27.56
C TYR A 29 3.94 18.17 27.04
N ARG A 30 5.09 18.78 26.74
CA ARG A 30 5.21 20.03 25.97
C ARG A 30 6.13 19.76 24.79
N SER A 31 5.63 20.00 23.57
CA SER A 31 6.52 19.91 22.41
C SER A 31 7.63 20.94 22.50
N LEU A 32 8.88 20.45 22.50
CA LEU A 32 10.08 21.28 22.50
C LEU A 32 10.44 21.75 21.07
N LEU A 33 9.90 21.07 20.04
CA LEU A 33 10.23 21.32 18.64
C LEU A 33 9.31 22.35 17.98
N LEU A 34 8.15 22.66 18.56
CA LEU A 34 7.20 23.59 17.99
C LEU A 34 7.71 25.04 18.04
N ASP A 35 7.89 25.67 16.87
CA ASP A 35 8.12 27.12 16.81
C ASP A 35 6.81 27.88 17.04
N LYS A 36 6.68 28.43 18.25
CA LYS A 36 5.50 29.19 18.69
C LYS A 36 5.37 30.57 18.06
N ASN A 37 6.38 31.04 17.32
CA ASN A 37 6.32 32.32 16.64
C ASN A 37 5.59 32.23 15.30
N VAL A 38 5.42 31.03 14.77
CA VAL A 38 4.63 30.83 13.55
C VAL A 38 3.17 31.17 13.82
N LYS A 39 2.60 32.01 12.94
CA LYS A 39 1.21 32.47 13.01
C LYS A 39 0.51 32.18 11.70
N ILE A 40 -0.79 32.01 11.80
CA ILE A 40 -1.68 31.94 10.66
C ILE A 40 -2.47 33.25 10.58
N GLU A 41 -2.50 33.87 9.42
CA GLU A 41 -3.33 35.04 9.13
C GLU A 41 -4.59 34.59 8.38
N LYS A 42 -4.40 33.90 7.27
CA LYS A 42 -5.45 33.39 6.41
C LYS A 42 -5.09 32.01 5.83
N THR A 43 -6.11 31.28 5.42
CA THR A 43 -5.96 29.95 4.76
C THR A 43 -7.22 29.60 3.97
N ASN A 44 -7.07 28.68 3.03
CA ASN A 44 -8.18 27.99 2.36
C ASN A 44 -8.74 26.82 3.19
N LEU A 45 -7.99 26.35 4.21
CA LEU A 45 -8.42 25.26 5.10
C LEU A 45 -9.32 25.78 6.23
N PRO A 46 -10.18 24.93 6.80
CA PRO A 46 -10.85 25.24 8.07
C PRO A 46 -9.82 25.58 9.15
N ILE A 47 -10.11 26.57 9.99
CA ILE A 47 -9.33 26.92 11.18
C ILE A 47 -10.04 26.39 12.42
N VAL A 48 -9.35 25.58 13.20
CA VAL A 48 -9.86 25.01 14.44
C VAL A 48 -9.18 25.68 15.62
N PHE A 49 -9.95 26.38 16.43
CA PHE A 49 -9.50 26.96 17.68
C PHE A 49 -9.88 26.01 18.84
N ILE A 50 -8.89 25.62 19.63
CA ILE A 50 -9.11 24.84 20.86
C ILE A 50 -8.57 25.65 22.03
N ASN A 51 -9.41 25.83 23.05
CA ASN A 51 -9.02 26.52 24.26
C ASN A 51 -9.24 25.59 25.46
N THR A 52 -8.16 25.19 26.11
CA THR A 52 -8.19 24.34 27.29
C THR A 52 -8.46 25.11 28.58
N ASN A 53 -8.48 26.44 28.53
CA ASN A 53 -8.53 27.31 29.69
C ASN A 53 -7.42 27.00 30.72
N GLY A 54 -6.22 26.70 30.21
CA GLY A 54 -5.04 26.35 31.01
C GLY A 54 -5.03 24.94 31.58
N ARG A 55 -6.01 24.09 31.23
CA ARG A 55 -6.02 22.68 31.65
C ARG A 55 -5.01 21.89 30.82
N MET A 56 -4.28 21.03 31.51
CA MET A 56 -3.33 20.11 30.83
C MET A 56 -4.09 18.99 30.15
N ILE A 57 -3.82 18.76 28.87
CA ILE A 57 -4.38 17.63 28.10
C ILE A 57 -3.74 16.34 28.60
N ARG A 58 -4.54 15.30 28.87
CA ARG A 58 -4.12 14.01 29.42
C ARG A 58 -4.28 12.89 28.38
N THR A 59 -3.72 11.72 28.65
CA THR A 59 -3.85 10.51 27.83
C THR A 59 -4.97 9.58 28.31
N ASP A 60 -5.15 9.52 29.61
CA ASP A 60 -6.09 8.64 30.31
C ASP A 60 -7.48 9.26 30.44
N ASP A 61 -7.56 10.52 30.88
CA ASP A 61 -8.81 11.22 31.16
C ASP A 61 -9.10 12.35 30.18
N TYR A 62 -10.37 12.59 29.96
CA TYR A 62 -10.83 13.76 29.25
C TYR A 62 -10.77 15.03 30.10
N ILE A 63 -10.33 16.14 29.53
CA ILE A 63 -10.46 17.48 30.11
C ILE A 63 -11.56 18.26 29.39
N LEU A 64 -12.14 19.24 30.07
CA LEU A 64 -13.03 20.22 29.43
C LEU A 64 -12.21 21.23 28.62
N ALA A 65 -12.63 21.50 27.43
CA ALA A 65 -12.10 22.53 26.57
C ALA A 65 -13.24 23.17 25.73
N LYS A 66 -12.97 24.30 25.12
CA LYS A 66 -13.85 24.91 24.12
C LYS A 66 -13.24 24.74 22.74
N MET A 67 -14.07 24.48 21.74
CA MET A 67 -13.64 24.39 20.35
C MET A 67 -14.52 25.26 19.47
N LYS A 68 -13.88 25.97 18.54
CA LYS A 68 -14.55 26.69 17.45
C LYS A 68 -13.92 26.25 16.12
N VAL A 69 -14.75 25.91 15.15
CA VAL A 69 -14.34 25.59 13.78
C VAL A 69 -14.87 26.69 12.88
N LEU A 70 -13.95 27.40 12.24
CA LEU A 70 -14.25 28.46 11.30
C LEU A 70 -14.02 27.93 9.88
N HIS A 71 -15.05 28.00 9.04
CA HIS A 71 -14.97 27.58 7.65
C HIS A 71 -16.06 28.23 6.81
N ASN A 72 -15.69 29.14 5.93
CA ASN A 72 -16.65 29.89 5.14
C ASN A 72 -17.45 29.00 4.16
N GLY A 73 -16.84 27.95 3.62
CA GLY A 73 -17.56 26.90 2.86
C GLY A 73 -17.91 27.24 1.42
N ASP A 74 -17.78 28.49 1.04
CA ASP A 74 -18.09 29.07 -0.30
C ASP A 74 -16.84 29.21 -1.20
N GLY A 75 -15.69 28.70 -0.75
CA GLY A 75 -14.41 28.85 -1.42
C GLY A 75 -13.65 30.12 -1.03
N SER A 76 -14.24 31.01 -0.21
CA SER A 76 -13.52 32.16 0.33
C SER A 76 -12.52 31.73 1.43
N LEU A 77 -11.50 32.61 1.63
CA LEU A 77 -10.47 32.34 2.63
C LEU A 77 -11.02 32.50 4.05
N ASN A 78 -10.45 31.71 4.95
CA ASN A 78 -10.70 31.79 6.39
C ASN A 78 -9.60 32.64 7.03
N PHE A 79 -9.95 33.58 7.89
CA PHE A 79 -9.02 34.48 8.58
C PHE A 79 -9.01 34.16 10.08
N ALA A 80 -7.81 33.99 10.67
CA ALA A 80 -7.68 33.71 12.10
C ALA A 80 -8.09 34.90 12.98
N ASP A 81 -7.93 36.12 12.47
CA ASP A 81 -8.37 37.34 13.13
C ASP A 81 -9.89 37.55 12.91
N THR A 82 -10.69 37.08 13.85
CA THR A 82 -12.15 37.22 13.80
C THR A 82 -12.65 38.60 14.23
N VAL A 83 -11.78 39.47 14.74
CA VAL A 83 -12.12 40.83 15.12
C VAL A 83 -12.10 41.76 13.91
N ASN A 84 -11.02 41.72 13.14
CA ASN A 84 -10.88 42.54 11.94
C ASN A 84 -11.60 41.92 10.72
N PHE A 85 -11.90 40.62 10.76
CA PHE A 85 -12.69 39.93 9.73
C PHE A 85 -13.97 39.32 10.37
N PRO A 86 -14.95 40.15 10.80
CA PRO A 86 -16.18 39.65 11.38
C PRO A 86 -17.10 39.07 10.31
N GLY A 87 -18.02 38.19 10.73
CA GLY A 87 -19.04 37.63 9.84
C GLY A 87 -18.63 36.39 9.06
N GLN A 88 -17.45 35.85 9.36
CA GLN A 88 -17.03 34.52 8.85
C GLN A 88 -17.95 33.44 9.37
N HIS A 89 -18.16 32.38 8.57
CA HIS A 89 -19.02 31.26 8.99
C HIS A 89 -18.33 30.38 10.05
N ILE A 90 -19.05 30.17 11.15
CA ILE A 90 -18.67 29.26 12.23
C ILE A 90 -19.43 27.97 12.00
N ASP A 91 -18.71 26.92 11.56
CA ASP A 91 -19.26 25.60 11.29
C ASP A 91 -19.62 24.85 12.61
N TYR A 92 -18.80 25.05 13.63
CA TYR A 92 -19.05 24.51 14.98
C TYR A 92 -18.48 25.45 16.05
N GLU A 93 -19.23 25.65 17.13
CA GLU A 93 -18.72 26.25 18.36
C GLU A 93 -19.39 25.58 19.56
N GLY A 94 -18.59 25.11 20.53
CA GLY A 94 -19.14 24.44 21.71
C GLY A 94 -18.10 23.92 22.69
N ASP A 95 -18.61 23.28 23.75
CA ASP A 95 -17.81 22.61 24.76
C ASP A 95 -17.44 21.21 24.26
N ILE A 96 -16.21 20.78 24.56
CA ILE A 96 -15.69 19.46 24.21
C ILE A 96 -15.01 18.81 25.42
N ALA A 97 -15.08 17.49 25.45
CA ALA A 97 -14.19 16.66 26.26
C ALA A 97 -12.99 16.26 25.39
N LEU A 98 -11.79 16.66 25.76
CA LEU A 98 -10.56 16.54 24.97
C LEU A 98 -9.51 15.69 25.68
N LYS A 99 -8.81 14.83 24.95
CA LYS A 99 -7.62 14.10 25.44
C LYS A 99 -6.62 13.77 24.33
N TYR A 100 -5.40 13.43 24.71
CA TYR A 100 -4.46 12.80 23.77
C TYR A 100 -4.93 11.39 23.42
N ARG A 101 -4.53 10.91 22.23
CA ARG A 101 -4.80 9.55 21.76
C ARG A 101 -3.56 8.93 21.12
N GLY A 102 -3.67 7.63 20.81
CA GLY A 102 -2.65 6.85 20.12
C GLY A 102 -1.69 6.15 21.08
N ASN A 103 -1.05 5.11 20.57
CA ASN A 103 0.01 4.36 21.25
C ASN A 103 1.39 4.83 20.74
N SER A 104 1.89 4.22 19.66
CA SER A 104 3.14 4.62 19.01
C SER A 104 3.06 6.05 18.47
N SER A 105 1.95 6.44 17.85
CA SER A 105 1.72 7.80 17.35
C SER A 105 1.73 8.87 18.46
N PHE A 106 1.42 8.51 19.71
CA PHE A 106 1.61 9.40 20.87
C PHE A 106 3.04 9.37 21.39
N SER A 107 3.63 8.19 21.61
CA SER A 107 4.92 8.05 22.27
C SER A 107 6.11 8.51 21.37
N SER A 108 6.02 8.26 20.05
CA SER A 108 7.09 8.54 19.08
C SER A 108 6.95 9.86 18.32
N SER A 109 5.89 10.63 18.61
CA SER A 109 5.57 11.86 17.89
C SER A 109 5.61 13.07 18.82
N ASP A 110 6.21 14.18 18.39
CA ASP A 110 6.10 15.47 19.10
C ASP A 110 4.79 16.19 18.78
N LYS A 111 4.25 15.99 17.60
CA LYS A 111 2.94 16.49 17.21
C LYS A 111 1.87 15.49 17.61
N LYS A 112 1.22 15.70 18.74
CA LYS A 112 0.34 14.70 19.36
C LYS A 112 -1.04 14.62 18.71
N PRO A 113 -1.54 13.42 18.38
CA PRO A 113 -2.93 13.23 17.96
C PRO A 113 -3.89 13.40 19.11
N LEU A 114 -5.12 13.87 18.80
CA LEU A 114 -6.13 14.20 19.79
C LEU A 114 -7.42 13.40 19.55
N ALA A 115 -8.15 13.14 20.63
CA ALA A 115 -9.53 12.66 20.60
C ALA A 115 -10.42 13.61 21.37
N PHE A 116 -11.62 13.85 20.85
CA PHE A 116 -12.59 14.66 21.56
C PHE A 116 -14.02 14.12 21.42
N ARG A 117 -14.85 14.53 22.35
CA ARG A 117 -16.29 14.32 22.32
C ARG A 117 -16.98 15.67 22.44
N THR A 118 -17.98 15.93 21.61
CA THR A 118 -18.81 17.13 21.70
C THR A 118 -19.82 16.98 22.82
N LEU A 119 -20.02 18.05 23.59
CA LEU A 119 -20.84 18.10 24.81
C LEU A 119 -22.02 19.04 24.66
N ALA A 120 -23.13 18.73 25.34
CA ALA A 120 -24.29 19.61 25.40
C ALA A 120 -24.09 20.76 26.39
N SER A 121 -23.14 20.64 27.31
CA SER A 121 -22.83 21.67 28.32
C SER A 121 -21.38 21.51 28.79
N ASN A 122 -20.89 22.51 29.52
CA ASN A 122 -19.55 22.53 30.12
C ASN A 122 -19.45 21.58 31.35
N VAL A 123 -19.83 20.30 31.15
CA VAL A 123 -19.73 19.25 32.15
C VAL A 123 -19.23 17.97 31.52
N LEU A 124 -18.19 17.35 32.09
CA LEU A 124 -17.68 16.06 31.56
C LEU A 124 -18.69 14.92 31.81
N PRO A 125 -18.75 13.92 30.89
CA PRO A 125 -19.63 12.77 31.04
C PRO A 125 -19.42 12.01 32.37
N VAL A 126 -18.18 11.89 32.86
CA VAL A 126 -17.86 11.28 34.16
C VAL A 126 -18.51 12.01 35.34
N ASN A 127 -18.86 13.28 35.16
CA ASN A 127 -19.54 14.11 36.18
C ASN A 127 -21.04 14.32 35.85
N GLY A 128 -21.63 13.47 35.01
CA GLY A 128 -23.04 13.54 34.63
C GLY A 128 -23.35 14.47 33.45
N GLY A 129 -22.33 14.96 32.76
CA GLY A 129 -22.53 15.75 31.55
C GLY A 129 -23.02 14.92 30.34
N GLU A 130 -23.82 15.53 29.49
CA GLU A 130 -24.38 14.87 28.30
C GLU A 130 -23.51 15.11 27.06
N LYS A 131 -23.33 14.04 26.27
CA LYS A 131 -22.69 14.11 24.93
C LYS A 131 -23.70 14.69 23.94
N GLN A 132 -23.23 15.52 23.02
CA GLN A 132 -24.04 16.09 21.95
C GLN A 132 -23.57 15.57 20.60
N LYS A 133 -24.47 14.95 19.84
CA LYS A 133 -24.16 14.57 18.45
C LYS A 133 -24.31 15.80 17.54
N VAL A 134 -23.25 16.15 16.83
CA VAL A 134 -23.19 17.31 15.91
C VAL A 134 -22.64 16.92 14.54
N LYS A 135 -22.89 17.71 13.52
CA LYS A 135 -22.14 17.68 12.25
C LYS A 135 -20.99 18.66 12.37
N ILE A 136 -19.83 18.31 11.82
CA ILE A 136 -18.67 19.20 11.74
C ILE A 136 -18.10 19.09 10.31
N LEU A 137 -17.92 20.21 9.64
CA LEU A 137 -17.38 20.32 8.26
C LEU A 137 -18.11 19.39 7.25
N GLY A 138 -19.43 19.33 7.36
CA GLY A 138 -20.28 18.49 6.52
C GLY A 138 -20.21 16.98 6.78
N MET A 139 -19.36 16.53 7.71
CA MET A 139 -19.27 15.12 8.11
C MET A 139 -20.51 14.69 8.91
N GLN A 140 -20.76 13.40 8.98
CA GLN A 140 -21.98 12.83 9.55
C GLN A 140 -22.08 13.05 11.07
N LYS A 141 -23.32 13.23 11.53
CA LYS A 141 -23.66 13.58 12.91
C LYS A 141 -23.22 12.51 13.91
N ASP A 142 -22.29 12.85 14.79
CA ASP A 142 -21.84 12.01 15.92
C ASP A 142 -21.24 12.89 17.02
N ASN A 143 -20.84 12.27 18.14
CA ASN A 143 -20.11 12.93 19.22
C ASN A 143 -18.66 12.47 19.38
N LYS A 144 -18.21 11.42 18.66
CA LYS A 144 -16.84 10.85 18.75
C LYS A 144 -16.02 11.35 17.54
N TRP A 145 -15.00 12.17 17.81
CA TRP A 145 -14.15 12.82 16.80
C TRP A 145 -12.67 12.68 17.15
N GLY A 146 -11.80 12.88 16.17
CA GLY A 146 -10.36 12.89 16.37
C GLY A 146 -9.63 13.88 15.48
N PHE A 147 -8.40 14.19 15.86
CA PHE A 147 -7.42 14.86 15.05
C PHE A 147 -6.25 13.91 14.81
N ILE A 148 -6.07 13.48 13.58
CA ILE A 148 -4.89 12.76 13.12
C ILE A 148 -3.77 13.78 12.97
N ALA A 149 -2.63 13.52 13.63
CA ALA A 149 -1.45 14.37 13.55
C ALA A 149 -0.46 13.78 12.56
N PRO A 150 -0.24 14.40 11.39
CA PRO A 150 0.70 13.89 10.41
C PRO A 150 2.15 14.20 10.83
N TRP A 151 2.70 13.41 11.75
CA TRP A 151 4.05 13.56 12.24
C TRP A 151 5.08 12.81 11.40
N VAL A 152 4.79 11.52 11.11
CA VAL A 152 5.66 10.65 10.30
C VAL A 152 5.27 10.66 8.82
N ASP A 153 4.20 11.33 8.46
CA ASP A 153 3.74 11.47 7.08
C ASP A 153 4.12 12.84 6.53
N GLU A 154 5.19 12.90 5.75
CA GLU A 154 5.70 14.14 5.15
C GLU A 154 4.74 14.73 4.11
N THR A 155 3.86 13.92 3.49
CA THR A 155 2.77 14.40 2.61
C THR A 155 1.57 14.93 3.39
N MET A 156 1.44 14.55 4.66
CA MET A 156 0.40 14.94 5.62
C MET A 156 -1.00 14.37 5.36
N PHE A 157 -1.22 13.54 4.34
CA PHE A 157 -2.57 13.10 3.96
C PHE A 157 -2.73 11.59 3.63
N ARG A 158 -1.76 10.71 3.97
CA ARG A 158 -1.86 9.26 3.66
C ARG A 158 -3.11 8.59 4.24
N ASP A 159 -3.50 8.94 5.46
CA ASP A 159 -4.77 8.48 6.05
C ASP A 159 -5.97 8.95 5.24
N VAL A 160 -5.99 10.24 4.89
CA VAL A 160 -7.11 10.83 4.14
C VAL A 160 -7.19 10.25 2.73
N LEU A 161 -6.04 10.03 2.06
CA LEU A 161 -5.96 9.34 0.77
C LEU A 161 -6.62 7.96 0.85
N SER A 162 -6.28 7.18 1.88
CA SER A 162 -6.85 5.85 2.06
C SER A 162 -8.36 5.87 2.28
N PHE A 163 -8.86 6.83 3.07
CA PHE A 163 -10.29 6.98 3.31
C PHE A 163 -11.04 7.42 2.05
N GLU A 164 -10.50 8.37 1.29
CA GLU A 164 -11.14 8.84 0.05
C GLU A 164 -11.16 7.75 -1.03
N LEU A 165 -10.08 6.97 -1.18
CA LEU A 165 -10.04 5.86 -2.11
C LEU A 165 -10.95 4.70 -1.66
N GLY A 166 -11.03 4.41 -0.37
CA GLY A 166 -11.87 3.34 0.18
C GLY A 166 -13.37 3.66 0.17
N ARG A 167 -13.76 4.93 0.23
CA ARG A 167 -15.16 5.35 0.42
C ARG A 167 -16.18 4.72 -0.54
N PRO A 168 -15.89 4.52 -1.83
CA PRO A 168 -16.84 3.90 -2.75
C PRO A 168 -17.06 2.39 -2.54
N TRP A 169 -16.22 1.72 -1.74
CA TRP A 169 -16.12 0.27 -1.69
C TRP A 169 -16.54 -0.35 -0.36
N PHE A 170 -16.50 0.43 0.74
CA PHE A 170 -16.88 -0.05 2.07
C PHE A 170 -18.25 0.49 2.46
N ASP A 171 -18.98 -0.24 3.29
CA ASP A 171 -20.23 0.24 3.89
C ASP A 171 -20.02 1.58 4.59
N TRP A 172 -18.89 1.72 5.27
CA TRP A 172 -18.46 2.93 5.94
C TRP A 172 -16.93 2.98 6.08
N VAL A 173 -16.36 4.13 5.85
CA VAL A 173 -14.99 4.51 6.22
C VAL A 173 -15.01 5.89 6.85
N PRO A 174 -14.03 6.25 7.71
CA PRO A 174 -13.97 7.57 8.31
C PRO A 174 -13.95 8.68 7.25
N SER A 175 -14.75 9.72 7.46
CA SER A 175 -14.55 10.98 6.76
C SER A 175 -13.52 11.81 7.51
N ALA A 176 -12.68 12.53 6.77
CA ALA A 176 -11.69 13.44 7.33
C ALA A 176 -11.64 14.74 6.55
N ARG A 177 -11.25 15.81 7.23
CA ARG A 177 -11.05 17.14 6.64
C ARG A 177 -9.73 17.71 7.15
N MET A 178 -8.86 18.07 6.22
CA MET A 178 -7.62 18.77 6.55
C MET A 178 -7.96 20.14 7.13
N CYS A 179 -7.31 20.52 8.21
CA CYS A 179 -7.53 21.77 8.90
C CYS A 179 -6.24 22.29 9.55
N GLU A 180 -6.21 23.58 9.87
CA GLU A 180 -5.14 24.18 10.65
C GLU A 180 -5.61 24.42 12.09
N VAL A 181 -4.81 23.99 13.07
CA VAL A 181 -5.20 23.99 14.50
C VAL A 181 -4.45 25.08 15.26
N ILE A 182 -5.19 25.87 16.02
CA ILE A 182 -4.69 26.82 17.02
C ILE A 182 -5.11 26.29 18.38
N LEU A 183 -4.14 25.90 19.22
CA LEU A 183 -4.36 25.42 20.58
C LEU A 183 -3.83 26.44 21.59
N ASP A 184 -4.72 26.93 22.46
CA ASP A 184 -4.42 27.95 23.46
C ASP A 184 -3.66 29.15 22.88
N GLY A 185 -4.10 29.63 21.70
CA GLY A 185 -3.53 30.75 20.98
C GLY A 185 -2.21 30.48 20.24
N THR A 186 -1.68 29.26 20.29
CA THR A 186 -0.49 28.83 19.57
C THR A 186 -0.87 28.04 18.34
N TYR A 187 -0.21 28.32 17.19
CA TYR A 187 -0.39 27.55 15.97
C TYR A 187 0.24 26.17 16.11
N TYR A 188 -0.55 25.13 15.93
CA TYR A 188 -0.11 23.73 16.02
C TYR A 188 0.03 23.04 14.66
N GLY A 189 -0.26 23.74 13.57
CA GLY A 189 -0.09 23.21 12.21
C GLY A 189 -1.29 22.44 11.67
N ILE A 190 -1.04 21.67 10.63
CA ILE A 190 -2.04 20.89 9.90
C ILE A 190 -2.40 19.63 10.69
N TYR A 191 -3.69 19.34 10.76
CA TYR A 191 -4.27 18.08 11.25
C TYR A 191 -5.36 17.61 10.29
N ALA A 192 -5.68 16.32 10.31
CA ALA A 192 -6.93 15.83 9.74
C ALA A 192 -7.97 15.67 10.86
N LEU A 193 -8.99 16.54 10.87
CA LEU A 193 -10.18 16.36 11.72
C LEU A 193 -11.00 15.23 11.12
N CYS A 194 -11.20 14.15 11.85
CA CYS A 194 -11.83 12.93 11.33
C CYS A 194 -12.92 12.36 12.24
N GLU A 195 -13.80 11.62 11.64
CA GLU A 195 -14.70 10.70 12.31
C GLU A 195 -13.88 9.62 13.01
N ARG A 196 -14.20 9.29 14.25
CA ARG A 196 -13.63 8.11 14.91
C ARG A 196 -14.51 6.91 14.67
N ILE A 197 -13.89 5.73 14.51
CA ILE A 197 -14.62 4.47 14.43
C ILE A 197 -15.53 4.33 15.65
N SER A 198 -16.80 4.04 15.38
CA SER A 198 -17.82 3.81 16.42
C SER A 198 -19.07 3.16 15.85
N GLY A 199 -19.88 2.54 16.70
CA GLY A 199 -21.18 1.96 16.35
C GLY A 199 -22.29 2.97 15.99
N GLY A 200 -21.98 4.29 15.94
CA GLY A 200 -22.99 5.31 15.63
C GLY A 200 -23.79 5.04 14.35
N LYS A 201 -25.07 5.47 14.33
CA LYS A 201 -26.03 5.25 13.23
C LYS A 201 -25.52 5.63 11.83
N HIS A 202 -24.69 6.66 11.73
CA HIS A 202 -24.11 7.12 10.46
C HIS A 202 -22.64 6.69 10.29
N ARG A 203 -22.23 5.65 11.02
CA ARG A 203 -20.90 5.03 10.95
C ARG A 203 -21.07 3.53 10.70
N MET A 204 -20.62 2.66 11.57
CA MET A 204 -20.82 1.22 11.39
C MET A 204 -22.28 0.77 11.60
N ASP A 205 -23.12 1.64 12.13
CA ASP A 205 -24.54 1.39 12.39
C ASP A 205 -24.76 0.14 13.24
N LEU A 206 -24.24 0.18 14.46
CA LEU A 206 -24.43 -0.85 15.48
C LEU A 206 -25.39 -0.36 16.55
N ASN A 207 -26.29 -1.22 16.99
CA ASN A 207 -27.15 -1.02 18.14
C ASN A 207 -26.44 -1.46 19.44
N THR A 208 -27.10 -1.35 20.56
CA THR A 208 -26.60 -1.93 21.81
C THR A 208 -26.88 -3.45 21.78
N PRO A 209 -25.88 -4.33 22.03
CA PRO A 209 -26.12 -5.77 22.04
C PRO A 209 -27.27 -6.16 22.96
N GLY A 210 -28.25 -6.91 22.42
CA GLY A 210 -29.46 -7.31 23.12
C GLY A 210 -30.60 -6.28 23.07
N GLU A 211 -30.41 -5.10 22.49
CA GLU A 211 -31.48 -4.11 22.29
C GLU A 211 -32.58 -4.66 21.36
N ASP A 212 -32.17 -5.39 20.33
CA ASP A 212 -33.07 -6.00 19.36
C ASP A 212 -33.58 -7.37 19.86
N ASN A 213 -34.73 -7.40 20.50
CA ASN A 213 -35.40 -8.61 21.04
C ASN A 213 -34.51 -9.51 21.93
N GLY A 214 -33.46 -8.95 22.54
CA GLY A 214 -32.50 -9.72 23.35
C GLY A 214 -31.48 -10.51 22.53
N ASP A 215 -31.38 -10.26 21.21
CA ASP A 215 -30.40 -10.93 20.35
C ASP A 215 -28.97 -10.49 20.68
N LEU A 216 -28.13 -11.43 21.05
CA LEU A 216 -26.72 -11.25 21.37
C LEU A 216 -25.78 -11.76 20.26
N SER A 217 -26.30 -12.02 19.06
CA SER A 217 -25.51 -12.56 17.94
C SER A 217 -24.64 -11.49 17.25
N GLY A 218 -24.79 -10.21 17.58
CA GLY A 218 -24.09 -9.12 16.90
C GLY A 218 -24.17 -7.79 17.64
N ASP A 219 -24.02 -6.73 16.86
CA ASP A 219 -23.80 -5.36 17.28
C ASP A 219 -22.47 -5.22 18.04
N TYR A 220 -21.44 -5.85 17.45
CA TYR A 220 -20.09 -5.91 17.98
C TYR A 220 -19.09 -5.27 17.03
N HIS A 221 -18.14 -4.55 17.61
CA HIS A 221 -16.95 -4.07 16.96
C HIS A 221 -15.71 -4.44 17.78
N VAL A 222 -14.74 -5.10 17.13
CA VAL A 222 -13.45 -5.44 17.70
C VAL A 222 -12.33 -4.98 16.79
N ALA A 223 -11.15 -4.77 17.37
CA ALA A 223 -9.93 -4.53 16.58
C ALA A 223 -8.91 -5.64 16.85
N ILE A 224 -8.32 -6.17 15.80
CA ILE A 224 -7.12 -6.97 15.91
C ILE A 224 -5.99 -5.99 16.18
N ASP A 225 -5.34 -6.12 17.36
CA ASP A 225 -4.36 -5.14 17.82
C ASP A 225 -3.38 -5.77 18.84
N HIS A 226 -2.49 -4.97 19.42
CA HIS A 226 -1.44 -5.38 20.35
C HIS A 226 -1.94 -6.13 21.62
N GLY A 227 -3.21 -5.93 22.03
CA GLY A 227 -3.74 -6.40 23.29
C GLY A 227 -3.35 -5.49 24.47
N TYR A 228 -3.16 -4.20 24.19
CA TYR A 228 -2.97 -3.19 25.26
C TYR A 228 -4.28 -2.85 25.97
N ASN A 229 -5.40 -3.01 25.28
CA ASN A 229 -6.74 -2.94 25.87
C ASN A 229 -7.24 -4.35 26.16
N PRO A 230 -8.29 -4.52 27.00
CA PRO A 230 -8.94 -5.80 27.20
C PRO A 230 -9.36 -6.43 25.88
N TYR A 231 -9.08 -7.74 25.73
CA TYR A 231 -9.24 -8.47 24.49
C TYR A 231 -9.70 -9.91 24.70
N TYR A 232 -10.18 -10.52 23.64
CA TYR A 232 -10.33 -11.96 23.49
C TYR A 232 -9.15 -12.52 22.71
N ALA A 233 -8.47 -13.53 23.24
CA ALA A 233 -7.40 -14.23 22.51
C ALA A 233 -7.99 -15.37 21.69
N SER A 234 -7.69 -15.42 20.40
CA SER A 234 -8.06 -16.53 19.52
C SER A 234 -7.61 -17.89 20.09
N LYS A 235 -8.41 -18.92 19.87
CA LYS A 235 -8.04 -20.32 20.17
C LYS A 235 -7.06 -20.88 19.13
N HIS A 236 -7.04 -20.33 17.93
CA HIS A 236 -6.25 -20.81 16.82
C HIS A 236 -4.92 -20.06 16.73
N HIS A 237 -3.87 -20.80 16.45
CA HIS A 237 -2.58 -20.18 16.13
C HIS A 237 -2.55 -19.78 14.65
N PRO A 238 -2.03 -18.60 14.31
CA PRO A 238 -2.15 -18.00 12.98
C PRO A 238 -1.71 -18.87 11.79
N TRP A 239 -0.91 -19.90 12.02
CA TRP A 239 -0.34 -20.75 10.98
C TRP A 239 -0.34 -22.23 11.33
N GLN A 240 -1.26 -22.65 12.18
CA GLN A 240 -1.39 -24.04 12.51
C GLN A 240 -2.01 -24.80 11.32
N ALA A 241 -1.17 -25.54 10.60
CA ALA A 241 -1.53 -26.71 9.83
C ALA A 241 -2.34 -26.56 8.55
N LEU A 242 -2.23 -25.48 7.76
CA LEU A 242 -2.92 -25.45 6.47
C LEU A 242 -2.18 -26.20 5.35
N ASP A 243 -0.86 -26.39 5.49
CA ASP A 243 -0.04 -27.12 4.50
C ASP A 243 1.05 -28.00 5.10
N GLY A 244 1.05 -28.18 6.43
CA GLY A 244 2.10 -28.90 7.13
C GLY A 244 3.41 -28.11 7.30
N SER A 245 3.53 -26.93 6.70
CA SER A 245 4.66 -26.04 6.93
C SER A 245 4.45 -25.27 8.24
N ARG A 246 5.40 -25.40 9.16
CA ARG A 246 5.37 -24.73 10.45
C ARG A 246 5.93 -23.32 10.31
N VAL A 247 5.10 -22.34 9.97
CA VAL A 247 5.41 -20.97 10.39
C VAL A 247 4.94 -20.83 11.84
N ALA A 248 5.81 -21.17 12.77
CA ALA A 248 5.49 -21.15 14.19
C ALA A 248 5.44 -19.70 14.68
N THR A 249 4.27 -19.12 14.70
CA THR A 249 4.05 -17.97 15.57
C THR A 249 3.52 -18.49 16.91
N TRP A 250 4.17 -18.10 17.99
CA TRP A 250 3.80 -18.50 19.34
C TRP A 250 2.70 -17.57 19.92
N PHE A 251 2.25 -16.59 19.16
CA PHE A 251 1.37 -15.52 19.63
C PHE A 251 -0.03 -15.68 19.05
N ASN A 252 -1.02 -15.55 19.91
CA ASN A 252 -2.43 -15.59 19.52
C ASN A 252 -2.87 -14.24 18.92
N ILE A 253 -3.82 -14.31 17.99
CA ILE A 253 -4.56 -13.15 17.54
C ILE A 253 -5.35 -12.58 18.72
N LYS A 254 -5.31 -11.27 18.88
CA LYS A 254 -5.97 -10.56 20.00
C LYS A 254 -7.06 -9.64 19.44
N TYR A 255 -8.30 -9.93 19.78
CA TYR A 255 -9.47 -9.13 19.42
C TYR A 255 -9.78 -8.16 20.57
N GLU A 256 -9.28 -6.93 20.50
CA GLU A 256 -9.55 -5.89 21.50
C GLU A 256 -11.01 -5.42 21.39
N TYR A 257 -11.70 -5.26 22.52
CA TYR A 257 -13.07 -4.77 22.58
C TYR A 257 -13.12 -3.27 22.27
N LYS A 258 -13.99 -2.86 21.35
CA LYS A 258 -14.10 -1.46 20.92
C LYS A 258 -15.51 -0.89 21.05
N ASP A 259 -16.53 -1.68 20.68
CA ASP A 259 -17.94 -1.31 20.82
C ASP A 259 -18.78 -2.60 20.95
N PRO A 260 -19.28 -2.99 22.11
CA PRO A 260 -19.04 -2.35 23.42
C PRO A 260 -17.57 -2.40 23.84
N ASP A 261 -17.09 -1.36 24.54
CA ASP A 261 -15.79 -1.42 25.20
C ASP A 261 -15.86 -2.25 26.50
N ASN A 262 -14.71 -2.49 27.14
CA ASN A 262 -14.64 -3.35 28.32
C ASN A 262 -15.56 -2.91 29.47
N ASP A 263 -15.71 -1.61 29.67
CA ASP A 263 -16.50 -1.04 30.78
C ASP A 263 -17.98 -1.08 30.45
N GLU A 264 -18.34 -0.88 29.18
CA GLU A 264 -19.71 -0.96 28.66
C GLU A 264 -20.31 -2.36 28.86
N PHE A 265 -19.51 -3.45 28.75
CA PHE A 265 -19.99 -4.81 29.02
C PHE A 265 -20.60 -5.01 30.43
N ASN A 266 -20.22 -4.21 31.39
CA ASN A 266 -20.75 -4.31 32.75
C ASN A 266 -22.22 -3.81 32.87
N ALA A 267 -22.65 -2.98 31.92
CA ALA A 267 -24.00 -2.44 31.85
C ALA A 267 -24.91 -3.25 30.88
N LEU A 268 -24.38 -4.25 30.16
CA LEU A 268 -25.10 -5.06 29.20
C LEU A 268 -25.68 -6.34 29.83
N PRO A 269 -26.62 -7.03 29.15
CA PRO A 269 -27.16 -8.30 29.59
C PRO A 269 -26.06 -9.31 29.92
N ASN A 270 -26.30 -10.12 30.97
CA ASN A 270 -25.38 -11.20 31.31
C ASN A 270 -25.15 -12.14 30.13
N GLY A 271 -23.89 -12.48 29.88
CA GLY A 271 -23.53 -13.38 28.77
C GLY A 271 -23.16 -12.68 27.45
N THR A 272 -23.33 -11.36 27.35
CA THR A 272 -23.00 -10.60 26.11
C THR A 272 -21.53 -10.77 25.71
N ARG A 273 -20.59 -10.71 26.66
CA ARG A 273 -19.15 -10.92 26.36
C ARG A 273 -18.88 -12.34 25.83
N GLN A 274 -19.49 -13.35 26.43
CA GLN A 274 -19.38 -14.75 26.00
C GLN A 274 -20.03 -14.95 24.63
N ALA A 275 -21.10 -14.23 24.32
CA ALA A 275 -21.71 -14.25 22.99
C ALA A 275 -20.76 -13.67 21.93
N LEU A 276 -20.12 -12.54 22.20
CA LEU A 276 -19.07 -12.01 21.31
C LEU A 276 -17.95 -13.03 21.06
N HIS A 277 -17.41 -13.64 22.14
CA HIS A 277 -16.36 -14.66 21.98
C HIS A 277 -16.83 -15.81 21.08
N LYS A 278 -18.07 -16.27 21.28
CA LYS A 278 -18.66 -17.34 20.47
C LYS A 278 -18.83 -16.94 18.99
N GLU A 279 -19.17 -15.69 18.70
CA GLU A 279 -19.27 -15.21 17.32
C GLU A 279 -17.92 -15.12 16.62
N ILE A 280 -16.85 -14.73 17.34
CA ILE A 280 -15.47 -14.79 16.83
C ILE A 280 -15.06 -16.25 16.61
N ASP A 281 -15.31 -17.13 17.57
CA ASP A 281 -15.02 -18.55 17.46
C ASP A 281 -15.71 -19.20 16.26
N LYS A 282 -17.00 -18.93 16.03
CA LYS A 282 -17.73 -19.44 14.87
C LYS A 282 -17.09 -19.02 13.55
N MET A 283 -16.65 -17.78 13.45
CA MET A 283 -15.96 -17.28 12.27
C MET A 283 -14.64 -18.04 12.06
N GLU A 284 -13.77 -18.11 13.07
CA GLU A 284 -12.48 -18.79 12.95
C GLU A 284 -12.61 -20.30 12.75
N ASP A 285 -13.50 -20.97 13.51
CA ASP A 285 -13.78 -22.41 13.39
C ASP A 285 -14.26 -22.78 11.98
N SER A 286 -15.03 -21.91 11.33
CA SER A 286 -15.52 -22.14 9.96
C SER A 286 -14.41 -22.24 8.92
N PHE A 287 -13.30 -21.55 9.12
CA PHE A 287 -12.12 -21.66 8.25
C PHE A 287 -11.30 -22.93 8.52
N MET A 288 -11.42 -23.50 9.74
CA MET A 288 -10.67 -24.69 10.16
C MET A 288 -11.43 -25.99 9.88
N ALA A 289 -12.74 -25.91 9.60
CA ALA A 289 -13.56 -27.08 9.34
C ALA A 289 -13.22 -27.75 8.00
N ASP A 290 -13.44 -29.08 7.90
CA ASP A 290 -13.23 -29.85 6.67
C ASP A 290 -14.10 -29.33 5.51
N ASN A 291 -15.30 -28.86 5.82
CA ASN A 291 -16.26 -28.27 4.87
C ASN A 291 -16.17 -26.74 4.76
N TRP A 292 -15.03 -26.14 5.01
CA TRP A 292 -14.82 -24.69 5.05
C TRP A 292 -15.21 -23.96 3.75
N LEU A 293 -15.26 -24.67 2.60
CA LEU A 293 -15.70 -24.15 1.28
C LEU A 293 -17.20 -24.28 1.04
N ASP A 294 -17.94 -24.93 1.94
CA ASP A 294 -19.39 -25.09 1.77
C ASP A 294 -20.09 -23.72 1.78
N GLU A 295 -21.01 -23.50 0.83
CA GLU A 295 -21.71 -22.23 0.68
C GLU A 295 -22.57 -21.85 1.89
N ASN A 296 -23.15 -22.85 2.59
CA ASN A 296 -24.12 -22.66 3.66
C ASN A 296 -23.52 -22.80 5.06
N GLU A 297 -22.45 -23.59 5.21
CA GLU A 297 -21.85 -23.90 6.51
C GLU A 297 -20.37 -23.47 6.62
N GLY A 298 -19.72 -23.15 5.49
CA GLY A 298 -18.35 -22.67 5.42
C GLY A 298 -18.20 -21.20 5.84
N TYR A 299 -17.01 -20.66 5.65
CA TYR A 299 -16.65 -19.32 6.10
C TYR A 299 -17.52 -18.19 5.50
N ARG A 300 -18.07 -18.38 4.28
CA ARG A 300 -18.94 -17.43 3.59
C ARG A 300 -20.24 -17.14 4.37
N LYS A 301 -20.63 -18.03 5.28
CA LYS A 301 -21.74 -17.83 6.20
C LYS A 301 -21.46 -16.76 7.24
N TYR A 302 -20.20 -16.59 7.62
CA TYR A 302 -19.80 -15.79 8.79
C TYR A 302 -19.16 -14.46 8.43
N ILE A 303 -18.53 -14.36 7.26
CA ILE A 303 -17.92 -13.11 6.79
C ILE A 303 -18.60 -12.58 5.53
N ASP A 304 -18.70 -11.28 5.39
CA ASP A 304 -18.99 -10.64 4.11
C ASP A 304 -17.72 -10.68 3.25
N VAL A 305 -17.70 -11.66 2.34
CA VAL A 305 -16.54 -11.93 1.49
C VAL A 305 -16.10 -10.68 0.70
N GLN A 306 -17.08 -9.89 0.21
CA GLN A 306 -16.78 -8.69 -0.54
C GLN A 306 -16.06 -7.64 0.32
N SER A 307 -16.52 -7.44 1.56
CA SER A 307 -15.87 -6.53 2.51
C SER A 307 -14.43 -6.96 2.84
N PHE A 308 -14.17 -8.27 2.96
CA PHE A 308 -12.83 -8.80 3.19
C PHE A 308 -11.94 -8.68 1.95
N ILE A 309 -12.47 -8.86 0.74
CA ILE A 309 -11.77 -8.60 -0.52
C ILE A 309 -11.37 -7.12 -0.60
N ASP A 310 -12.31 -6.21 -0.33
CA ASP A 310 -12.07 -4.77 -0.39
C ASP A 310 -11.00 -4.34 0.61
N TYR A 311 -11.01 -4.91 1.83
CA TYR A 311 -9.97 -4.68 2.83
C TYR A 311 -8.61 -5.23 2.40
N MET A 312 -8.58 -6.44 1.82
CA MET A 312 -7.36 -7.03 1.29
C MET A 312 -6.77 -6.15 0.19
N LEU A 313 -7.57 -5.73 -0.78
CA LEU A 313 -7.12 -4.86 -1.87
C LEU A 313 -6.63 -3.50 -1.37
N ALA A 314 -7.30 -2.89 -0.40
CA ALA A 314 -6.88 -1.61 0.20
C ALA A 314 -5.56 -1.76 0.96
N THR A 315 -5.39 -2.83 1.73
CA THR A 315 -4.18 -3.12 2.50
C THR A 315 -2.99 -3.43 1.58
N GLU A 316 -3.21 -4.25 0.56
CA GLU A 316 -2.16 -4.59 -0.41
C GLU A 316 -1.79 -3.39 -1.28
N LEU A 317 -2.75 -2.62 -1.79
CA LEU A 317 -2.47 -1.42 -2.59
C LEU A 317 -1.61 -0.43 -1.83
N SER A 318 -1.96 -0.17 -0.58
CA SER A 318 -1.23 0.78 0.27
C SER A 318 0.03 0.18 0.93
N MET A 319 0.24 -1.14 0.84
CA MET A 319 1.27 -1.85 1.60
C MET A 319 1.24 -1.45 3.09
N ASN A 320 0.04 -1.40 3.67
CA ASN A 320 -0.11 -1.05 5.08
C ASN A 320 0.44 -2.18 5.96
N ILE A 321 1.62 -1.98 6.52
CA ILE A 321 2.34 -3.01 7.30
C ILE A 321 1.67 -3.35 8.63
N ASP A 322 0.79 -2.50 9.13
CA ASP A 322 -0.06 -2.78 10.28
C ASP A 322 -1.37 -3.48 9.88
N GLY A 323 -1.74 -3.40 8.62
CA GLY A 323 -2.92 -4.05 8.09
C GLY A 323 -2.93 -5.56 8.34
N TYR A 324 -4.14 -6.12 8.50
CA TYR A 324 -4.45 -7.48 8.92
C TYR A 324 -4.18 -7.78 10.41
N ARG A 325 -3.15 -7.20 11.03
CA ARG A 325 -2.55 -7.62 12.31
C ARG A 325 -2.64 -6.59 13.44
N LEU A 326 -2.67 -5.32 13.08
CA LEU A 326 -2.80 -4.17 14.00
C LEU A 326 -3.81 -3.20 13.41
N SER A 327 -4.47 -2.45 14.27
CA SER A 327 -5.48 -1.45 13.87
C SER A 327 -6.48 -1.98 12.82
N THR A 328 -6.70 -3.31 12.79
CA THR A 328 -7.62 -3.97 11.87
C THR A 328 -8.99 -4.11 12.52
N HIS A 329 -9.92 -3.32 12.04
CA HIS A 329 -11.26 -3.22 12.62
C HIS A 329 -12.25 -4.09 11.87
N ILE A 330 -12.91 -5.00 12.62
CA ILE A 330 -14.02 -5.81 12.12
C ILE A 330 -15.26 -5.61 13.00
N TYR A 331 -16.41 -5.66 12.38
CA TYR A 331 -17.70 -5.46 13.06
C TYR A 331 -18.78 -6.34 12.47
N LYS A 332 -19.80 -6.63 13.22
CA LYS A 332 -21.00 -7.34 12.73
C LYS A 332 -22.27 -6.82 13.41
N ARG A 333 -23.37 -6.83 12.69
CA ARG A 333 -24.70 -6.53 13.19
C ARG A 333 -25.39 -7.78 13.72
N SER A 334 -26.44 -7.65 14.52
CA SER A 334 -27.20 -8.78 15.04
C SER A 334 -28.00 -9.49 13.93
N ASN A 335 -28.29 -10.77 14.14
CA ASN A 335 -29.12 -11.53 13.20
C ASN A 335 -30.57 -11.00 13.14
N GLU A 336 -31.08 -10.45 14.24
CA GLU A 336 -32.40 -9.84 14.28
C GLU A 336 -32.52 -8.66 13.32
N ARG A 337 -31.44 -7.87 13.15
CA ARG A 337 -31.42 -6.75 12.22
C ARG A 337 -31.43 -7.18 10.75
N GLN A 338 -31.05 -8.40 10.43
CA GLN A 338 -31.28 -8.97 9.09
C GLN A 338 -32.77 -9.12 8.82
N ILE A 339 -33.54 -9.54 9.84
CA ILE A 339 -34.98 -9.77 9.73
C ILE A 339 -35.73 -8.43 9.71
N THR A 340 -35.37 -7.52 10.58
CA THR A 340 -36.11 -6.27 10.81
C THR A 340 -35.71 -5.14 9.89
N GLU A 341 -34.43 -5.06 9.48
CA GLU A 341 -33.87 -3.94 8.73
C GLU A 341 -33.19 -4.38 7.41
N SER A 342 -33.15 -5.69 7.10
CA SER A 342 -32.45 -6.27 5.94
C SER A 342 -30.94 -5.96 5.92
N LEU A 343 -30.33 -5.80 7.09
CA LEU A 343 -28.88 -5.55 7.23
C LEU A 343 -28.12 -6.87 7.29
N ASP A 344 -26.98 -6.93 6.64
CA ASP A 344 -26.12 -8.12 6.62
C ASP A 344 -25.51 -8.36 8.02
N PRO A 345 -25.72 -9.52 8.65
CA PRO A 345 -25.21 -9.83 10.00
C PRO A 345 -23.83 -10.47 10.00
N ARG A 346 -23.16 -10.62 8.85
CA ARG A 346 -21.82 -11.19 8.73
C ARG A 346 -20.77 -10.20 9.18
N TRP A 347 -19.61 -10.71 9.57
CA TRP A 347 -18.46 -9.87 9.89
C TRP A 347 -18.02 -9.06 8.68
N LYS A 348 -17.79 -7.76 8.89
CA LYS A 348 -17.34 -6.78 7.91
C LYS A 348 -16.09 -6.04 8.41
N THR A 349 -15.42 -5.37 7.51
CA THR A 349 -14.18 -4.60 7.77
C THR A 349 -14.39 -3.11 7.55
N THR A 350 -13.48 -2.30 8.08
CA THR A 350 -13.35 -0.87 7.77
C THR A 350 -11.91 -0.41 7.85
N LEU A 351 -11.59 0.77 7.29
CA LEU A 351 -10.24 1.29 7.20
C LEU A 351 -9.89 2.16 8.41
N TRP A 352 -8.65 2.02 8.90
CA TRP A 352 -8.08 2.87 9.95
C TRP A 352 -6.55 2.78 9.94
N ASP A 353 -5.87 3.92 10.27
CA ASP A 353 -4.43 4.00 10.58
C ASP A 353 -3.51 3.68 9.38
N TYR A 354 -3.46 4.60 8.41
CA TYR A 354 -2.69 4.47 7.18
C TYR A 354 -1.48 5.42 7.10
N ASN A 355 -1.08 6.05 8.21
CA ASN A 355 0.00 7.04 8.24
C ASN A 355 1.39 6.45 7.90
N ILE A 356 1.58 5.15 8.13
CA ILE A 356 2.81 4.41 7.78
C ILE A 356 2.63 3.49 6.57
N ALA A 357 1.51 3.61 5.85
CA ALA A 357 1.24 2.97 4.57
C ALA A 357 1.81 3.77 3.38
N TRP A 358 1.56 3.32 2.16
CA TRP A 358 1.96 4.00 0.94
C TRP A 358 3.46 4.25 0.85
N GLY A 359 4.24 3.23 1.15
CA GLY A 359 5.69 3.30 1.13
C GLY A 359 6.34 3.97 2.34
N ASN A 360 5.59 4.33 3.38
CA ASN A 360 6.06 5.16 4.49
C ASN A 360 6.60 4.38 5.70
N ALA A 361 7.15 3.19 5.50
CA ALA A 361 7.76 2.41 6.58
C ALA A 361 9.05 1.73 6.14
N ASN A 362 10.11 1.86 6.95
CA ASN A 362 11.44 1.28 6.69
C ASN A 362 11.65 -0.11 7.31
N TYR A 363 10.57 -0.78 7.71
CA TYR A 363 10.59 -2.12 8.30
C TYR A 363 9.51 -2.99 7.69
N TYR A 364 9.65 -4.31 7.80
CA TYR A 364 8.75 -5.33 7.25
C TYR A 364 8.47 -5.20 5.73
N GLY A 365 9.35 -4.49 5.02
CA GLY A 365 9.18 -4.23 3.59
C GLY A 365 8.12 -3.18 3.25
N GLY A 366 7.71 -2.34 4.20
CA GLY A 366 6.65 -1.35 4.01
C GLY A 366 6.93 -0.28 2.94
N ASN A 367 8.20 -0.06 2.58
CA ASN A 367 8.61 0.79 1.48
C ASN A 367 8.70 0.06 0.12
N ARG A 368 8.55 -1.26 0.09
CA ARG A 368 8.63 -2.07 -1.14
C ARG A 368 7.34 -1.97 -1.94
N THR A 369 7.47 -2.00 -3.25
CA THR A 369 6.35 -2.03 -4.18
C THR A 369 6.04 -3.43 -4.70
N ASP A 370 6.97 -4.38 -4.53
CA ASP A 370 7.03 -5.71 -5.14
C ASP A 370 6.86 -6.88 -4.14
N GLN A 371 6.14 -6.65 -3.05
CA GLN A 371 5.88 -7.62 -1.99
C GLN A 371 4.40 -7.63 -1.60
N TRP A 372 3.89 -8.78 -1.14
CA TRP A 372 2.55 -8.90 -0.59
C TRP A 372 2.57 -8.80 0.94
N GLN A 373 1.72 -7.92 1.50
CA GLN A 373 1.64 -7.74 2.95
C GLN A 373 1.09 -8.99 3.66
N TYR A 374 0.14 -9.70 3.06
CA TYR A 374 -0.42 -10.93 3.65
C TYR A 374 0.64 -12.01 3.91
N MET A 375 1.80 -11.93 3.27
CA MET A 375 2.93 -12.85 3.45
C MET A 375 3.86 -12.46 4.61
N MET A 376 3.57 -11.41 5.36
CA MET A 376 4.46 -10.88 6.40
C MET A 376 4.88 -11.94 7.43
N ASN A 377 3.98 -12.85 7.83
CA ASN A 377 4.34 -13.93 8.77
C ASN A 377 5.44 -14.87 8.24
N ILE A 378 5.60 -14.98 6.91
CA ILE A 378 6.65 -15.77 6.28
C ILE A 378 7.99 -15.02 6.33
N TYR A 379 7.96 -13.72 6.05
CA TYR A 379 9.17 -12.90 6.01
C TYR A 379 9.67 -12.47 7.39
N ASN A 380 8.77 -12.32 8.36
CA ASN A 380 9.06 -11.79 9.69
C ASN A 380 8.55 -12.74 10.78
N GLN A 381 9.08 -13.97 10.78
CA GLN A 381 8.76 -14.98 11.79
C GLN A 381 9.18 -14.51 13.18
N GLY A 382 8.26 -14.54 14.14
CA GLY A 382 8.51 -14.15 15.52
C GLY A 382 8.00 -12.77 15.92
N ASP A 383 7.32 -12.05 15.02
CA ASP A 383 6.54 -10.87 15.43
C ASP A 383 5.41 -11.29 16.38
N ASN A 384 5.18 -10.50 17.44
CA ASN A 384 4.20 -10.81 18.49
C ASN A 384 2.75 -10.42 18.12
N CYS A 385 2.55 -9.88 16.93
CA CYS A 385 1.26 -9.53 16.36
C CYS A 385 1.18 -10.12 14.95
N PRO A 386 0.94 -11.43 14.81
CA PRO A 386 0.91 -12.10 13.52
C PRO A 386 -0.37 -11.74 12.74
N ILE A 387 -0.29 -11.86 11.42
CA ILE A 387 -1.46 -11.81 10.54
C ILE A 387 -2.34 -13.04 10.81
N PRO A 388 -3.66 -12.87 11.00
CA PRO A 388 -4.59 -13.97 11.17
C PRO A 388 -4.56 -14.97 10.01
N PHE A 389 -4.59 -16.26 10.34
CA PHE A 389 -4.47 -17.37 9.39
C PHE A 389 -5.53 -17.35 8.29
N TYR A 390 -6.73 -16.85 8.55
CA TYR A 390 -7.83 -16.87 7.60
C TYR A 390 -7.60 -15.97 6.37
N TRP A 391 -6.76 -14.94 6.45
CA TRP A 391 -6.37 -14.16 5.27
C TRP A 391 -5.64 -15.00 4.24
N TYR A 392 -4.70 -15.83 4.70
CA TYR A 392 -4.01 -16.78 3.82
C TYR A 392 -4.92 -17.94 3.39
N ARG A 393 -5.82 -18.39 4.30
CA ARG A 393 -6.76 -19.48 4.02
C ARG A 393 -7.71 -19.12 2.87
N MET A 394 -8.25 -17.90 2.84
CA MET A 394 -9.11 -17.41 1.76
C MET A 394 -8.43 -17.48 0.38
N LEU A 395 -7.11 -17.25 0.31
CA LEU A 395 -6.35 -17.36 -0.95
C LEU A 395 -6.18 -18.79 -1.45
N GLN A 396 -6.55 -19.81 -0.68
CA GLN A 396 -6.61 -21.20 -1.11
C GLN A 396 -7.97 -21.57 -1.75
N ASP A 397 -8.91 -20.66 -1.73
CA ASP A 397 -10.21 -20.78 -2.36
C ASP A 397 -10.19 -20.14 -3.75
N GLU A 398 -10.33 -20.96 -4.80
CA GLU A 398 -10.28 -20.50 -6.19
C GLU A 398 -11.38 -19.47 -6.50
N GLU A 399 -12.57 -19.62 -5.89
CA GLU A 399 -13.67 -18.66 -6.07
C GLU A 399 -13.35 -17.31 -5.41
N TYR A 400 -12.74 -17.33 -4.21
CA TYR A 400 -12.28 -16.11 -3.57
C TYR A 400 -11.22 -15.41 -4.42
N VAL A 401 -10.22 -16.14 -4.91
CA VAL A 401 -9.15 -15.59 -5.76
C VAL A 401 -9.72 -15.02 -7.06
N SER A 402 -10.72 -15.71 -7.67
CA SER A 402 -11.41 -15.20 -8.86
C SER A 402 -12.15 -13.89 -8.55
N ALA A 403 -12.92 -13.86 -7.46
CA ALA A 403 -13.64 -12.66 -7.02
C ALA A 403 -12.71 -11.50 -6.67
N LEU A 404 -11.56 -11.77 -6.03
CA LEU A 404 -10.51 -10.79 -5.74
C LEU A 404 -9.96 -10.15 -7.03
N LYS A 405 -9.65 -10.96 -8.04
CA LYS A 405 -9.16 -10.49 -9.35
C LYS A 405 -10.21 -9.68 -10.10
N ASP A 406 -11.45 -10.14 -10.10
CA ASP A 406 -12.57 -9.41 -10.73
C ASP A 406 -12.81 -8.06 -10.02
N ARG A 407 -12.71 -8.04 -8.69
CA ARG A 407 -12.84 -6.82 -7.92
C ARG A 407 -11.70 -5.84 -8.18
N TRP A 408 -10.46 -6.33 -8.29
CA TRP A 408 -9.33 -5.50 -8.67
C TRP A 408 -9.53 -4.88 -10.06
N ARG A 409 -10.02 -5.65 -11.04
CA ARG A 409 -10.36 -5.12 -12.36
C ARG A 409 -11.40 -3.99 -12.28
N GLN A 410 -12.48 -4.18 -11.51
CA GLN A 410 -13.50 -3.13 -11.28
C GLN A 410 -12.88 -1.87 -10.67
N TYR A 411 -11.94 -2.02 -9.73
CA TYR A 411 -11.19 -0.92 -9.13
C TYR A 411 -10.40 -0.16 -10.20
N ARG A 412 -9.64 -0.88 -11.02
CA ARG A 412 -8.78 -0.29 -12.05
C ARG A 412 -9.57 0.37 -13.18
N GLU A 413 -10.74 -0.12 -13.49
CA GLU A 413 -11.66 0.46 -14.49
C GLU A 413 -12.45 1.66 -13.96
N SER A 414 -12.37 1.97 -12.66
CA SER A 414 -13.17 3.03 -12.02
C SER A 414 -12.33 3.95 -11.11
N ASN A 415 -12.60 3.92 -9.81
CA ASN A 415 -12.05 4.87 -8.84
C ASN A 415 -10.56 4.68 -8.53
N HIS A 416 -9.98 3.55 -8.90
CA HIS A 416 -8.56 3.22 -8.71
C HIS A 416 -7.79 3.14 -10.03
N SER A 417 -8.29 3.71 -11.12
CA SER A 417 -7.46 3.94 -12.29
C SER A 417 -6.28 4.86 -11.93
N THR A 418 -5.12 4.66 -12.55
CA THR A 418 -3.93 5.48 -12.24
C THR A 418 -4.21 6.98 -12.32
N PRO A 419 -4.87 7.51 -13.38
CA PRO A 419 -5.19 8.95 -13.42
C PRO A 419 -6.10 9.40 -12.27
N ARG A 420 -7.03 8.52 -11.82
CA ARG A 420 -7.96 8.87 -10.75
C ARG A 420 -7.26 8.93 -9.39
N ILE A 421 -6.40 7.97 -9.07
CA ILE A 421 -5.60 7.99 -7.84
C ILE A 421 -4.69 9.23 -7.84
N MET A 422 -3.99 9.50 -8.95
CA MET A 422 -3.12 10.67 -9.07
C MET A 422 -3.90 11.97 -8.89
N ALA A 423 -5.11 12.07 -9.45
CA ALA A 423 -5.97 13.25 -9.26
C ALA A 423 -6.37 13.47 -7.80
N VAL A 424 -6.57 12.40 -7.00
CA VAL A 424 -6.83 12.53 -5.57
C VAL A 424 -5.57 13.03 -4.84
N VAL A 425 -4.40 12.49 -5.14
CA VAL A 425 -3.11 12.95 -4.59
C VAL A 425 -2.87 14.42 -4.94
N ASP A 426 -3.07 14.80 -6.20
CA ASP A 426 -2.90 16.17 -6.67
C ASP A 426 -3.89 17.16 -6.00
N SER A 427 -5.13 16.74 -5.84
CA SER A 427 -6.15 17.56 -5.15
C SER A 427 -5.77 17.81 -3.70
N LEU A 428 -5.36 16.76 -2.96
CA LEU A 428 -4.95 16.88 -1.56
C LEU A 428 -3.67 17.72 -1.41
N SER A 429 -2.68 17.49 -2.24
CA SER A 429 -1.42 18.25 -2.19
C SER A 429 -1.60 19.71 -2.56
N THR A 430 -2.37 20.01 -3.62
CA THR A 430 -2.68 21.37 -4.02
C THR A 430 -3.45 22.12 -2.94
N MET A 431 -4.42 21.47 -2.30
CA MET A 431 -5.17 22.03 -1.18
C MET A 431 -4.25 22.45 -0.02
N LEU A 432 -3.25 21.64 0.32
CA LEU A 432 -2.30 21.94 1.40
C LEU A 432 -1.25 22.97 1.02
N LYS A 433 -0.91 23.09 -0.26
CA LYS A 433 0.00 24.12 -0.77
C LYS A 433 -0.67 25.49 -0.91
N ALA A 434 -1.94 25.49 -1.27
CA ALA A 434 -2.69 26.73 -1.42
C ALA A 434 -2.65 27.57 -0.12
N GLU A 435 -2.47 28.87 -0.25
CA GLU A 435 -2.32 29.81 0.88
C GLU A 435 -1.20 29.42 1.89
N GLY A 436 -0.23 28.57 1.48
CA GLY A 436 0.98 28.26 2.22
C GLY A 436 0.78 27.43 3.49
N ALA A 437 -0.25 26.59 3.59
CA ALA A 437 -0.51 25.79 4.80
C ALA A 437 0.62 24.75 5.05
N ALA A 438 1.08 24.04 4.01
CA ALA A 438 2.18 23.09 4.13
C ALA A 438 3.49 23.78 4.60
N GLU A 439 3.81 24.95 4.04
CA GLU A 439 4.99 25.74 4.44
C GLU A 439 4.88 26.28 5.86
N ARG A 440 3.68 26.71 6.31
CA ARG A 440 3.46 27.09 7.70
C ARG A 440 3.68 25.93 8.65
N ASN A 441 3.16 24.74 8.29
CA ASN A 441 3.36 23.53 9.07
C ASN A 441 4.84 23.13 9.14
N GLU A 442 5.60 23.29 8.04
CA GLU A 442 7.05 23.09 8.00
C GLU A 442 7.76 24.06 8.95
N ARG A 443 7.49 25.37 8.84
CA ARG A 443 8.09 26.36 9.74
C ARG A 443 7.78 26.10 11.21
N ALA A 444 6.57 25.58 11.51
CA ALA A 444 6.20 25.28 12.89
C ALA A 444 6.89 24.05 13.45
N TRP A 445 7.16 23.03 12.64
CA TRP A 445 7.59 21.71 13.10
C TRP A 445 8.95 21.24 12.56
N GLY A 446 9.52 21.90 11.55
CA GLY A 446 10.79 21.54 10.93
C GLY A 446 10.77 20.14 10.28
N ILE A 447 9.70 19.79 9.58
CA ILE A 447 9.46 18.41 9.11
C ILE A 447 10.58 17.94 8.19
N PHE A 448 11.01 18.74 7.20
CA PHE A 448 12.03 18.37 6.22
C PHE A 448 13.48 18.60 6.71
N THR A 449 13.66 19.12 7.92
CA THR A 449 15.00 19.30 8.53
C THR A 449 15.34 18.23 9.56
N ARG A 450 14.40 17.31 9.82
CA ARG A 450 14.57 16.23 10.80
C ARG A 450 15.36 15.06 10.21
N SER A 451 16.03 14.32 11.06
CA SER A 451 16.74 13.09 10.72
C SER A 451 16.44 11.99 11.74
N ASN A 452 16.61 10.74 11.33
CA ASN A 452 16.41 9.56 12.19
C ASN A 452 15.00 9.46 12.80
N ILE A 453 13.98 9.88 12.05
CA ILE A 453 12.58 9.73 12.44
C ILE A 453 12.09 8.33 12.02
N TRP A 454 11.92 7.47 13.01
CA TRP A 454 11.28 6.19 12.77
C TRP A 454 9.77 6.38 12.49
N PRO A 455 9.17 5.72 11.50
CA PRO A 455 9.74 4.70 10.62
C PRO A 455 10.04 5.18 9.18
N LEU A 456 10.41 6.45 8.98
CA LEU A 456 10.61 7.03 7.65
C LEU A 456 11.69 6.26 6.85
N PRO A 457 11.36 5.76 5.66
CA PRO A 457 12.32 5.14 4.74
C PRO A 457 13.04 6.16 3.85
N TYR A 458 12.42 7.30 3.64
CA TYR A 458 12.84 8.41 2.81
C TYR A 458 12.70 9.72 3.56
N TYR A 459 13.60 10.66 3.35
CA TYR A 459 13.57 11.99 3.92
C TYR A 459 13.48 13.01 2.79
N ALA A 460 12.28 13.53 2.57
CA ALA A 460 12.04 14.51 1.54
C ALA A 460 12.77 15.81 1.82
N GLN A 461 13.24 16.48 0.76
CA GLN A 461 13.91 17.77 0.86
C GLN A 461 12.92 18.93 1.06
N ASN A 462 11.71 18.75 0.58
CA ASN A 462 10.60 19.69 0.66
C ASN A 462 9.27 18.97 0.42
N TYR A 463 8.18 19.71 0.47
CA TYR A 463 6.83 19.15 0.32
C TYR A 463 6.57 18.54 -1.07
N ASP A 464 7.05 19.17 -2.14
CA ASP A 464 6.87 18.66 -3.50
C ASP A 464 7.61 17.33 -3.69
N ASP A 465 8.85 17.23 -3.20
CA ASP A 465 9.63 16.00 -3.20
C ASP A 465 8.93 14.86 -2.42
N ALA A 466 8.28 15.15 -1.29
CA ALA A 466 7.48 14.17 -0.56
C ALA A 466 6.29 13.65 -1.37
N VAL A 467 5.61 14.54 -2.09
CA VAL A 467 4.46 14.20 -2.94
C VAL A 467 4.89 13.40 -4.16
N ASP A 468 5.98 13.80 -4.82
CA ASP A 468 6.52 13.12 -5.99
C ASP A 468 6.98 11.70 -5.63
N ASN A 469 7.69 11.53 -4.51
CA ASN A 469 8.05 10.22 -3.99
C ASN A 469 6.83 9.31 -3.73
N LEU A 470 5.76 9.85 -3.16
CA LEU A 470 4.51 9.12 -2.99
C LEU A 470 3.89 8.69 -4.32
N LYS A 471 3.85 9.57 -5.32
CA LYS A 471 3.31 9.26 -6.65
C LYS A 471 4.10 8.18 -7.36
N ASP A 472 5.42 8.26 -7.34
CA ASP A 472 6.32 7.27 -7.92
C ASP A 472 6.12 5.90 -7.27
N TRP A 473 6.04 5.86 -5.94
CA TRP A 473 5.75 4.63 -5.21
C TRP A 473 4.39 4.02 -5.61
N ILE A 474 3.33 4.84 -5.70
CA ILE A 474 2.00 4.39 -6.10
C ILE A 474 2.02 3.78 -7.51
N GLN A 475 2.69 4.41 -8.47
CA GLN A 475 2.76 3.90 -9.85
C GLN A 475 3.41 2.53 -9.90
N GLN A 476 4.55 2.36 -9.21
CA GLN A 476 5.24 1.08 -9.14
C GLN A 476 4.38 0.01 -8.43
N ARG A 477 3.69 0.38 -7.36
CA ARG A 477 2.79 -0.53 -6.64
C ARG A 477 1.61 -0.99 -7.50
N LEU A 478 0.99 -0.07 -8.23
CA LEU A 478 -0.08 -0.39 -9.18
C LEU A 478 0.40 -1.34 -10.27
N HIS A 479 1.58 -1.10 -10.82
CA HIS A 479 2.19 -1.98 -11.82
C HIS A 479 2.37 -3.41 -11.27
N PHE A 480 2.91 -3.55 -10.05
CA PHE A 480 3.06 -4.86 -9.42
C PHE A 480 1.71 -5.56 -9.22
N MET A 481 0.70 -4.87 -8.70
CA MET A 481 -0.62 -5.46 -8.46
C MET A 481 -1.33 -5.82 -9.77
N ASP A 482 -1.27 -4.96 -10.77
CA ASP A 482 -1.85 -5.21 -12.10
C ASP A 482 -1.26 -6.47 -12.72
N LYS A 483 0.05 -6.62 -12.68
CA LYS A 483 0.77 -7.80 -13.17
C LYS A 483 0.28 -9.12 -12.54
N HIS A 484 -0.10 -9.11 -11.27
CA HIS A 484 -0.46 -10.32 -10.53
C HIS A 484 -1.97 -10.58 -10.47
N LEU A 485 -2.78 -9.54 -10.56
CA LEU A 485 -4.24 -9.64 -10.35
C LEU A 485 -5.04 -9.48 -11.65
N LEU A 486 -4.50 -8.81 -12.66
CA LEU A 486 -5.14 -8.72 -13.98
C LEU A 486 -4.68 -9.87 -14.89
N PRO A 487 -5.48 -10.24 -15.89
CA PRO A 487 -5.00 -11.11 -16.95
C PRO A 487 -3.73 -10.55 -17.58
N PRO A 488 -2.76 -11.40 -17.96
CA PRO A 488 -1.58 -10.94 -18.69
C PRO A 488 -1.99 -10.10 -19.90
N ARG A 489 -1.38 -8.93 -20.06
CA ARG A 489 -1.56 -8.16 -21.30
C ARG A 489 -0.96 -8.94 -22.45
N ILE A 490 -1.69 -9.06 -23.55
CA ILE A 490 -1.09 -9.48 -24.80
C ILE A 490 -0.53 -8.23 -25.45
N ILE A 491 0.77 -8.06 -25.33
CA ILE A 491 1.49 -6.96 -25.95
C ILE A 491 2.36 -7.47 -27.08
N GLU A 492 2.46 -6.68 -28.15
CA GLU A 492 3.45 -6.86 -29.17
C GLU A 492 4.55 -5.82 -28.97
N THR A 493 5.78 -6.29 -28.83
CA THR A 493 6.94 -5.43 -28.57
C THR A 493 8.03 -5.64 -29.59
N GLU A 494 8.81 -4.60 -29.83
CA GLU A 494 10.02 -4.69 -30.66
C GLU A 494 11.19 -3.99 -29.97
N PRO A 495 12.41 -4.54 -30.10
CA PRO A 495 13.62 -3.89 -29.60
C PRO A 495 13.80 -2.51 -30.23
N VAL A 496 14.27 -1.56 -29.42
CA VAL A 496 14.57 -0.20 -29.86
C VAL A 496 16.02 -0.11 -30.29
N GLU A 497 16.23 0.31 -31.53
CA GLU A 497 17.58 0.56 -32.08
C GLU A 497 18.13 1.89 -31.52
N THR A 498 19.38 1.87 -31.08
CA THR A 498 20.05 3.00 -30.44
C THR A 498 21.29 3.41 -31.22
N SER A 499 21.60 4.70 -31.25
CA SER A 499 22.77 5.24 -31.94
C SER A 499 23.94 5.55 -31.01
N ASP A 500 23.68 5.80 -29.73
CA ASP A 500 24.71 6.20 -28.74
C ASP A 500 24.19 5.98 -27.30
N GLY A 501 25.13 6.06 -26.34
CA GLY A 501 24.83 6.04 -24.90
C GLY A 501 25.36 4.81 -24.15
N TRP A 502 25.95 3.84 -24.82
CA TRP A 502 26.52 2.65 -24.20
C TRP A 502 27.96 2.94 -23.71
N THR A 503 28.19 2.81 -22.41
CA THR A 503 29.42 3.29 -21.75
C THR A 503 30.37 2.18 -21.34
N ALA A 504 29.89 0.94 -21.20
CA ALA A 504 30.69 -0.16 -20.70
C ALA A 504 30.40 -1.48 -21.45
N ASP A 505 31.45 -2.29 -21.58
CA ASP A 505 31.38 -3.68 -21.98
C ASP A 505 31.40 -4.57 -20.71
N ILE A 506 30.30 -5.24 -20.40
CA ILE A 506 30.09 -6.08 -19.22
C ILE A 506 29.79 -7.55 -19.54
N ILE A 507 29.83 -7.95 -20.84
CA ILE A 507 29.51 -9.30 -21.31
C ILE A 507 30.72 -9.90 -22.01
N VAL A 508 31.29 -10.97 -21.47
CA VAL A 508 32.43 -11.66 -22.06
C VAL A 508 31.97 -12.56 -23.21
N GLU A 509 32.49 -12.33 -24.42
CA GLU A 509 32.22 -13.16 -25.61
C GLU A 509 33.38 -14.11 -26.00
N LYS A 510 34.57 -13.84 -25.46
CA LYS A 510 35.80 -14.68 -25.64
C LYS A 510 36.77 -14.50 -24.50
N LEU A 511 37.72 -15.42 -24.36
CA LEU A 511 38.78 -15.37 -23.33
C LEU A 511 40.05 -14.70 -23.85
N PRO A 512 40.87 -14.08 -23.00
CA PRO A 512 40.64 -13.89 -21.56
C PRO A 512 39.64 -12.79 -21.27
N ALA A 513 38.84 -13.00 -20.25
CA ALA A 513 37.74 -12.09 -19.86
C ALA A 513 38.21 -10.65 -19.57
N ALA A 514 39.37 -10.47 -18.98
CA ALA A 514 39.94 -9.14 -18.68
C ALA A 514 40.19 -8.27 -19.92
N ASN A 515 40.41 -8.91 -21.11
CA ASN A 515 40.70 -8.21 -22.36
C ASN A 515 39.42 -8.00 -23.22
N ASN A 516 38.32 -8.61 -22.80
CA ASN A 516 37.06 -8.64 -23.55
C ASN A 516 35.88 -8.17 -22.67
N THR A 517 36.19 -7.29 -21.75
CA THR A 517 35.22 -6.49 -20.96
C THR A 517 35.93 -5.25 -20.45
N SER A 518 35.23 -4.13 -20.38
CA SER A 518 35.75 -2.88 -19.83
C SER A 518 35.43 -2.69 -18.36
N LEU A 519 34.33 -3.29 -17.89
CA LEU A 519 33.83 -3.10 -16.54
C LEU A 519 33.26 -4.40 -15.96
N THR A 520 33.00 -4.40 -14.66
CA THR A 520 32.31 -5.46 -13.91
C THR A 520 30.91 -5.02 -13.54
N ILE A 521 30.00 -5.98 -13.34
CA ILE A 521 28.62 -5.71 -12.88
C ILE A 521 28.61 -5.31 -11.41
N ASP A 522 29.58 -5.83 -10.64
CA ASP A 522 29.77 -5.52 -9.24
C ASP A 522 31.25 -5.20 -8.92
N ALA A 523 31.52 -4.70 -7.74
CA ALA A 523 32.89 -4.42 -7.30
C ALA A 523 33.76 -5.69 -7.12
N SER A 524 33.21 -6.91 -7.33
CA SER A 524 33.86 -8.19 -7.03
C SER A 524 34.51 -8.86 -8.26
N ASN A 525 34.77 -8.13 -9.32
CA ASN A 525 35.48 -8.59 -10.50
C ASN A 525 34.70 -9.64 -11.37
N ARG A 526 33.38 -9.57 -11.37
CA ARG A 526 32.50 -10.49 -12.09
C ARG A 526 31.80 -9.81 -13.27
N ALA A 527 31.65 -10.55 -14.37
CA ALA A 527 30.95 -10.13 -15.58
C ALA A 527 29.95 -11.23 -16.03
N LEU A 528 28.98 -10.87 -16.84
CA LEU A 528 28.18 -11.81 -17.61
C LEU A 528 29.00 -12.44 -18.73
N TYR A 529 28.49 -13.46 -19.38
CA TYR A 529 29.15 -14.07 -20.52
C TYR A 529 28.15 -14.61 -21.55
N SER A 530 28.59 -14.71 -22.78
CA SER A 530 27.82 -15.25 -23.89
C SER A 530 27.69 -16.77 -23.84
N SER A 531 26.55 -17.31 -24.22
CA SER A 531 26.33 -18.76 -24.37
C SER A 531 27.22 -19.40 -25.44
N LYS A 532 27.82 -18.61 -26.34
CA LYS A 532 28.85 -19.07 -27.27
C LYS A 532 30.14 -19.47 -26.55
N LEU A 533 30.45 -18.81 -25.43
CA LEU A 533 31.60 -19.13 -24.62
C LEU A 533 31.33 -20.35 -23.71
N ARG A 534 30.17 -20.36 -23.08
CA ARG A 534 29.66 -21.45 -22.23
C ARG A 534 28.13 -21.43 -22.25
N SER A 535 27.50 -22.53 -22.68
CA SER A 535 26.04 -22.62 -22.83
C SER A 535 25.29 -22.52 -21.51
N SER A 536 25.80 -23.16 -20.43
CA SER A 536 25.17 -23.11 -19.12
C SER A 536 25.37 -21.72 -18.46
N GLY A 537 24.29 -20.99 -18.20
CA GLY A 537 24.29 -19.69 -17.55
C GLY A 537 24.75 -18.52 -18.46
N GLY A 538 24.98 -18.73 -19.74
CA GLY A 538 25.37 -17.68 -20.69
C GLY A 538 24.17 -16.98 -21.30
N LEU A 539 24.32 -15.68 -21.57
CA LEU A 539 23.36 -14.90 -22.35
C LEU A 539 23.27 -15.41 -23.80
N PRO A 540 22.11 -15.30 -24.47
CA PRO A 540 21.92 -15.75 -25.84
C PRO A 540 22.99 -15.20 -26.77
N GLY A 541 23.62 -16.09 -27.57
CA GLY A 541 24.74 -15.72 -28.43
C GLY A 541 24.39 -14.85 -29.65
N ASP A 542 23.11 -14.67 -29.96
CA ASP A 542 22.55 -13.76 -30.95
C ASP A 542 22.07 -12.43 -30.35
N GLY A 543 22.12 -12.30 -29.00
CA GLY A 543 21.72 -11.13 -28.27
C GLY A 543 20.20 -10.95 -28.13
N TYR A 544 19.37 -11.88 -28.62
CA TYR A 544 17.92 -11.78 -28.49
C TYR A 544 17.44 -12.39 -27.19
N ILE A 545 16.64 -11.64 -26.43
CA ILE A 545 16.03 -12.02 -25.18
C ILE A 545 14.52 -11.86 -25.30
N ILE A 546 13.77 -12.85 -24.81
CA ILE A 546 12.35 -12.73 -24.52
C ILE A 546 12.22 -12.76 -22.99
N SER A 547 11.77 -11.67 -22.41
CA SER A 547 11.56 -11.56 -20.98
C SER A 547 10.51 -12.56 -20.49
N ALA A 548 10.74 -13.15 -19.34
CA ALA A 548 9.72 -13.92 -18.63
C ALA A 548 8.54 -13.05 -18.18
N ASN A 549 8.74 -11.73 -18.15
CA ASN A 549 7.71 -10.74 -17.87
C ASN A 549 7.07 -10.29 -19.20
N GLU A 550 5.76 -10.51 -19.35
CA GLU A 550 4.94 -10.06 -20.49
C GLU A 550 5.49 -10.39 -21.90
N ASN A 551 6.45 -11.33 -22.00
CA ASN A 551 7.08 -11.73 -23.25
C ASN A 551 7.74 -10.58 -24.05
N VAL A 552 8.23 -9.55 -23.36
CA VAL A 552 8.89 -8.40 -23.98
C VAL A 552 10.15 -8.86 -24.73
N LYS A 553 10.30 -8.43 -25.97
CA LYS A 553 11.43 -8.78 -26.84
C LYS A 553 12.53 -7.72 -26.72
N TYR A 554 13.74 -8.14 -26.34
CA TYR A 554 14.91 -7.27 -26.27
C TYR A 554 16.00 -7.73 -27.24
N ARG A 555 16.85 -6.79 -27.63
CA ARG A 555 18.09 -7.06 -28.32
C ARG A 555 19.23 -6.37 -27.59
N LEU A 556 20.14 -7.17 -27.05
CA LEU A 556 21.38 -6.67 -26.46
C LEU A 556 22.31 -6.12 -27.54
N GLN A 557 23.18 -5.19 -27.14
CA GLN A 557 24.21 -4.66 -28.02
C GLN A 557 25.26 -5.73 -28.33
N ASP A 558 26.11 -5.45 -29.32
CA ASP A 558 27.23 -6.34 -29.69
C ASP A 558 28.10 -6.60 -28.45
N TYR A 559 28.33 -7.88 -28.15
CA TYR A 559 29.12 -8.27 -27.00
C TYR A 559 30.60 -7.93 -27.10
N GLY A 560 31.11 -7.64 -28.28
CA GLY A 560 32.48 -7.17 -28.52
C GLY A 560 32.64 -5.65 -28.46
N ALA A 561 31.61 -4.93 -28.07
CA ALA A 561 31.60 -3.48 -27.94
C ALA A 561 30.95 -3.08 -26.58
N ASN A 562 30.83 -1.79 -26.34
CA ASN A 562 30.05 -1.32 -25.17
C ASN A 562 28.60 -1.80 -25.28
N ASN A 563 28.15 -2.57 -24.32
CA ASN A 563 26.86 -3.28 -24.32
C ASN A 563 25.95 -2.94 -23.14
N ALA A 564 26.38 -1.99 -22.29
CA ALA A 564 25.57 -1.45 -21.19
C ALA A 564 25.86 0.05 -20.97
N LEU A 565 24.84 0.77 -20.52
CA LEU A 565 25.02 2.06 -19.84
C LEU A 565 25.14 1.78 -18.35
N THR A 566 26.28 2.11 -17.73
CA THR A 566 26.53 1.84 -16.32
C THR A 566 26.66 3.13 -15.52
N LEU A 567 26.05 3.16 -14.34
CA LEU A 567 26.02 4.28 -13.40
C LEU A 567 26.39 3.76 -12.01
N HIS A 568 27.40 4.36 -11.37
CA HIS A 568 28.02 3.82 -10.14
C HIS A 568 27.85 4.70 -8.91
N ARG A 569 27.40 5.93 -9.09
CA ARG A 569 27.32 6.91 -8.00
C ARG A 569 25.99 7.66 -8.04
N SER A 570 25.49 8.00 -6.88
CA SER A 570 24.34 8.91 -6.78
C SER A 570 24.62 10.23 -7.52
N GLY A 571 23.66 10.67 -8.34
CA GLY A 571 23.76 11.84 -9.20
C GLY A 571 24.47 11.61 -10.54
N GLU A 572 25.05 10.44 -10.78
CA GLU A 572 25.63 10.10 -12.09
C GLU A 572 24.54 9.92 -13.15
N GLN A 573 24.75 10.46 -14.34
CA GLN A 573 23.78 10.45 -15.44
C GLN A 573 24.35 9.82 -16.70
N GLY A 574 23.49 9.19 -17.46
CA GLY A 574 23.78 8.70 -18.80
C GLY A 574 22.54 8.74 -19.70
N THR A 575 22.74 9.08 -20.95
CA THR A 575 21.65 9.21 -21.92
C THR A 575 21.83 8.21 -23.06
N ILE A 576 20.81 7.40 -23.31
CA ILE A 576 20.71 6.53 -24.48
C ILE A 576 19.93 7.28 -25.56
N THR A 577 20.56 7.47 -26.73
CA THR A 577 19.95 8.13 -27.88
C THR A 577 19.43 7.07 -28.85
N LEU A 578 18.20 7.21 -29.31
CA LEU A 578 17.57 6.32 -30.26
C LEU A 578 18.07 6.60 -31.68
N SER A 579 18.23 5.56 -32.51
CA SER A 579 18.65 5.71 -33.91
C SER A 579 17.66 6.56 -34.74
N THR A 580 16.38 6.41 -34.44
CA THR A 580 15.28 7.24 -34.96
C THR A 580 14.29 7.52 -33.85
N PRO A 581 13.68 8.71 -33.79
CA PRO A 581 12.59 8.96 -32.85
C PRO A 581 11.43 7.98 -33.06
N ILE A 582 10.83 7.53 -31.98
CA ILE A 582 9.76 6.52 -31.98
C ILE A 582 8.48 7.04 -31.36
N GLU A 583 7.34 6.55 -31.84
CA GLU A 583 6.04 6.68 -31.21
C GLU A 583 5.76 5.40 -30.42
N THR A 584 5.39 5.54 -29.16
CA THR A 584 5.04 4.43 -28.28
C THR A 584 4.29 4.94 -27.05
N SER A 585 3.39 4.14 -26.52
CA SER A 585 2.72 4.44 -25.23
C SER A 585 3.54 3.95 -24.03
N GLU A 586 4.52 3.06 -24.26
CA GLU A 586 5.29 2.44 -23.17
C GLU A 586 6.68 2.01 -23.67
N LEU A 587 7.69 2.29 -22.88
CA LEU A 587 9.08 1.88 -23.11
C LEU A 587 9.48 0.87 -22.03
N PHE A 588 9.97 -0.29 -22.45
CA PHE A 588 10.49 -1.33 -21.55
C PHE A 588 12.02 -1.24 -21.50
N ILE A 589 12.57 -1.39 -20.31
CA ILE A 589 13.99 -1.25 -20.01
C ILE A 589 14.49 -2.52 -19.35
N LEU A 590 15.44 -3.21 -20.01
CA LEU A 590 16.15 -4.36 -19.45
C LEU A 590 17.39 -3.86 -18.71
N ALA A 591 17.50 -4.23 -17.42
CA ALA A 591 18.56 -3.73 -16.56
C ALA A 591 18.97 -4.74 -15.48
N THR A 592 20.07 -4.45 -14.82
CA THR A 592 20.49 -5.15 -13.60
C THR A 592 21.27 -4.21 -12.70
N SER A 593 21.40 -4.54 -11.42
CA SER A 593 22.25 -3.84 -10.48
C SER A 593 23.28 -4.77 -9.87
N GLY A 594 24.41 -4.23 -9.49
CA GLY A 594 25.44 -4.93 -8.72
C GLY A 594 25.80 -4.12 -7.47
N ASN A 595 26.29 -4.82 -6.46
CA ASN A 595 26.67 -4.23 -5.18
C ASN A 595 25.47 -3.59 -4.43
N GLY A 596 24.32 -4.26 -4.51
CA GLY A 596 23.05 -3.87 -3.94
C GLY A 596 22.04 -3.38 -4.99
N ASP A 597 20.79 -3.18 -4.55
CA ASP A 597 19.74 -2.60 -5.38
C ASP A 597 20.06 -1.14 -5.73
N SER A 598 19.74 -0.72 -6.96
CA SER A 598 19.85 0.67 -7.43
C SER A 598 18.49 1.29 -7.64
N ASN A 599 18.42 2.60 -7.52
CA ASN A 599 17.29 3.40 -7.96
C ASN A 599 17.77 4.35 -9.06
N VAL A 600 17.04 4.44 -10.17
CA VAL A 600 17.34 5.34 -11.29
C VAL A 600 16.13 6.22 -11.58
N ASN A 601 16.32 7.52 -11.65
CA ASN A 601 15.32 8.44 -12.18
C ASN A 601 15.41 8.44 -13.70
N VAL A 602 14.26 8.39 -14.38
CA VAL A 602 14.15 8.32 -15.84
C VAL A 602 13.58 9.62 -16.40
N THR A 603 14.32 10.26 -17.30
CA THR A 603 13.86 11.45 -18.03
C THR A 603 13.73 11.11 -19.51
N LEU A 604 12.55 11.34 -20.07
CA LEU A 604 12.23 11.14 -21.49
C LEU A 604 12.45 12.44 -22.27
N HIS A 605 13.18 12.37 -23.39
CA HIS A 605 13.44 13.51 -24.27
C HIS A 605 12.73 13.30 -25.60
N TYR A 606 11.93 14.27 -25.99
CA TYR A 606 11.14 14.19 -27.21
C TYR A 606 11.75 14.98 -28.38
N ALA A 607 11.37 14.64 -29.60
CA ALA A 607 11.91 15.26 -30.80
C ALA A 607 11.52 16.76 -30.95
N ASP A 608 10.45 17.18 -30.27
CA ASP A 608 10.00 18.57 -30.19
C ASP A 608 10.85 19.44 -29.24
N GLY A 609 11.85 18.85 -28.58
CA GLY A 609 12.75 19.51 -27.64
C GLY A 609 12.22 19.58 -26.21
N THR A 610 11.06 19.01 -25.93
CA THR A 610 10.50 18.92 -24.56
C THR A 610 11.00 17.68 -23.83
N GLU A 611 10.90 17.71 -22.50
CA GLU A 611 11.31 16.62 -21.60
C GLU A 611 10.19 16.28 -20.63
N THR A 612 10.17 15.04 -20.14
CA THR A 612 9.27 14.58 -19.08
C THR A 612 10.05 13.72 -18.10
N ASN A 613 10.00 14.05 -16.81
CA ASN A 613 10.46 13.16 -15.76
C ASN A 613 9.41 12.04 -15.61
N ALA A 614 9.82 10.82 -15.92
CA ALA A 614 8.93 9.64 -15.85
C ALA A 614 8.99 8.92 -14.49
N GLY A 615 9.73 9.47 -13.52
CA GLY A 615 9.82 8.94 -12.18
C GLY A 615 11.07 8.11 -11.88
N THR A 616 11.12 7.55 -10.66
CA THR A 616 12.23 6.74 -10.17
C THR A 616 11.87 5.27 -10.12
N TYR A 617 12.75 4.42 -10.66
CA TYR A 617 12.55 2.97 -10.78
C TYR A 617 13.65 2.22 -10.06
N GLN A 618 13.26 1.16 -9.32
CA GLN A 618 14.21 0.28 -8.66
C GLN A 618 14.75 -0.77 -9.63
N ILE A 619 16.06 -0.96 -9.63
CA ILE A 619 16.77 -2.04 -10.32
C ILE A 619 17.35 -2.96 -9.26
N ARG A 620 16.93 -4.22 -9.27
CA ARG A 620 17.36 -5.21 -8.27
C ARG A 620 18.79 -5.67 -8.50
N ASP A 621 19.45 -6.06 -7.42
CA ASP A 621 20.77 -6.69 -7.49
C ASP A 621 20.70 -8.02 -8.26
N TRP A 622 21.63 -8.23 -9.17
CA TRP A 622 21.67 -9.41 -10.03
C TRP A 622 21.87 -10.73 -9.30
N SER A 623 22.41 -10.69 -8.08
CA SER A 623 22.73 -11.88 -7.26
C SER A 623 21.61 -12.28 -6.30
N VAL A 624 20.46 -11.58 -6.34
CA VAL A 624 19.31 -11.93 -5.50
C VAL A 624 18.72 -13.27 -5.95
N ARG A 625 18.60 -14.22 -5.04
CA ARG A 625 18.06 -15.55 -5.36
C ARG A 625 16.57 -15.49 -5.64
N SER A 626 16.14 -16.24 -6.65
CA SER A 626 14.73 -16.29 -7.12
C SER A 626 13.71 -16.61 -6.03
N GLU A 627 14.12 -17.34 -4.98
CA GLU A 627 13.30 -17.61 -3.79
C GLU A 627 12.95 -16.32 -2.99
N GLN A 628 13.70 -15.24 -3.20
CA GLN A 628 13.51 -13.93 -2.57
C GLN A 628 12.84 -12.91 -3.49
N ILE A 629 12.70 -13.23 -4.78
CA ILE A 629 12.10 -12.36 -5.80
C ILE A 629 10.96 -13.15 -6.43
N GLN A 630 9.74 -12.78 -6.14
CA GLN A 630 8.57 -13.49 -6.67
C GLN A 630 8.30 -13.09 -8.13
N GLY A 631 9.01 -13.73 -9.07
CA GLY A 631 8.64 -13.71 -10.49
C GLY A 631 8.78 -12.35 -11.20
N ASN A 632 9.74 -11.52 -10.77
CA ASN A 632 10.03 -10.22 -11.42
C ASN A 632 11.27 -10.27 -12.31
N GLU A 633 11.88 -11.43 -12.48
CA GLU A 633 13.04 -11.62 -13.33
C GLU A 633 12.63 -11.65 -14.79
N ALA A 634 13.25 -10.79 -15.59
CA ALA A 634 13.16 -10.86 -17.05
C ALA A 634 13.94 -12.07 -17.59
N VAL A 635 15.11 -12.33 -17.01
CA VAL A 635 15.97 -13.47 -17.31
C VAL A 635 16.54 -14.00 -15.99
N SER A 636 16.43 -15.29 -15.77
CA SER A 636 16.98 -15.98 -14.60
C SER A 636 17.93 -17.12 -15.03
N GLY A 637 18.62 -17.72 -14.06
CA GLY A 637 19.52 -18.85 -14.33
C GLY A 637 20.82 -18.45 -15.01
N LEU A 638 21.24 -17.20 -14.91
CA LEU A 638 22.52 -16.73 -15.45
C LEU A 638 23.67 -17.08 -14.50
N GLY A 639 24.83 -17.32 -15.09
CA GLY A 639 26.11 -17.46 -14.40
C GLY A 639 26.95 -16.19 -14.53
N ASN A 640 28.09 -16.18 -13.85
CA ASN A 640 29.10 -15.15 -14.01
C ASN A 640 30.49 -15.75 -14.30
N ILE A 641 31.37 -14.93 -14.83
CA ILE A 641 32.79 -15.21 -15.03
C ILE A 641 33.63 -14.17 -14.32
N ARG A 642 34.73 -14.57 -13.68
CA ARG A 642 35.69 -13.65 -13.09
C ARG A 642 36.68 -13.18 -14.15
N ARG A 643 36.92 -11.89 -14.21
CA ARG A 643 37.80 -11.26 -15.20
C ARG A 643 39.29 -11.60 -14.99
N ASN A 644 39.72 -11.79 -13.73
CA ASN A 644 41.13 -11.99 -13.36
C ASN A 644 41.66 -13.39 -13.63
N ASP A 645 40.81 -14.44 -13.55
CA ASP A 645 41.23 -15.84 -13.64
C ASP A 645 40.38 -16.67 -14.59
N ASN A 646 39.40 -16.08 -15.24
CA ASN A 646 38.45 -16.72 -16.15
C ASN A 646 37.60 -17.84 -15.51
N SER A 647 37.51 -17.88 -14.18
CA SER A 647 36.69 -18.88 -13.47
C SER A 647 35.21 -18.53 -13.53
N TYR A 648 34.39 -19.56 -13.73
CA TYR A 648 32.93 -19.43 -13.74
C TYR A 648 32.34 -19.63 -12.36
N SER A 649 31.16 -19.05 -12.12
CA SER A 649 30.37 -19.35 -10.92
C SER A 649 30.04 -20.82 -10.80
N SER A 650 29.92 -21.31 -9.57
CA SER A 650 29.56 -22.69 -9.27
C SER A 650 28.07 -22.98 -9.49
N ASP A 651 27.26 -21.94 -9.44
CA ASP A 651 25.81 -21.98 -9.61
C ASP A 651 25.35 -20.84 -10.55
N ASN A 652 24.16 -21.01 -11.09
CA ASN A 652 23.54 -20.08 -12.02
C ASN A 652 22.29 -19.47 -11.37
N HIS A 653 22.46 -18.53 -10.48
CA HIS A 653 21.36 -17.86 -9.78
C HIS A 653 21.22 -16.36 -10.11
N TYR A 654 22.03 -15.85 -11.04
CA TYR A 654 22.02 -14.43 -11.40
C TYR A 654 20.88 -14.11 -12.35
N CYS A 655 20.37 -12.89 -12.29
CA CYS A 655 19.18 -12.43 -13.00
C CYS A 655 19.36 -11.09 -13.67
N LEU A 656 18.60 -10.87 -14.75
CA LEU A 656 18.28 -9.53 -15.26
C LEU A 656 16.82 -9.22 -14.96
N PHE A 657 16.53 -7.95 -14.84
CA PHE A 657 15.20 -7.44 -14.53
C PHE A 657 14.74 -6.49 -15.63
N ASP A 658 13.44 -6.34 -15.78
CA ASP A 658 12.90 -5.28 -16.62
C ASP A 658 11.80 -4.50 -15.88
N PHE A 659 11.64 -3.27 -16.32
CA PHE A 659 10.57 -2.39 -15.90
C PHE A 659 10.07 -1.58 -17.09
N SER A 660 8.85 -1.07 -17.00
CA SER A 660 8.27 -0.24 -18.06
C SER A 660 8.09 1.20 -17.60
N VAL A 661 8.18 2.10 -18.55
CA VAL A 661 8.04 3.54 -18.38
C VAL A 661 6.94 4.03 -19.30
N PRO A 662 5.88 4.67 -18.78
CA PRO A 662 4.85 5.27 -19.62
C PRO A 662 5.43 6.41 -20.47
N VAL A 663 5.04 6.46 -21.72
CA VAL A 663 5.49 7.46 -22.71
C VAL A 663 4.25 8.16 -23.28
N ASP A 664 4.34 9.46 -23.53
CA ASP A 664 3.28 10.18 -24.23
C ASP A 664 3.23 9.76 -25.70
N GLU A 665 2.23 8.96 -26.06
CA GLU A 665 2.05 8.39 -27.41
C GLU A 665 1.84 9.45 -28.52
N ASN A 666 1.52 10.67 -28.15
CA ASN A 666 1.34 11.78 -29.13
C ASN A 666 2.66 12.50 -29.45
N ARG A 667 3.78 12.07 -28.90
CA ARG A 667 5.08 12.70 -29.02
C ARG A 667 6.15 11.69 -29.41
N MET A 668 7.05 12.06 -30.30
CA MET A 668 8.13 11.21 -30.78
C MET A 668 9.26 11.17 -29.74
N LEU A 669 9.48 10.03 -29.06
CA LEU A 669 10.58 9.83 -28.12
C LEU A 669 11.90 9.73 -28.88
N LYS A 670 12.90 10.54 -28.49
CA LYS A 670 14.21 10.64 -29.14
C LYS A 670 15.35 10.06 -28.30
N ALA A 671 15.32 10.25 -26.99
CA ALA A 671 16.35 9.79 -26.07
C ALA A 671 15.81 9.57 -24.66
N VAL A 672 16.54 8.82 -23.85
CA VAL A 672 16.21 8.54 -22.47
C VAL A 672 17.44 8.77 -21.60
N THR A 673 17.32 9.61 -20.58
CA THR A 673 18.36 9.85 -19.57
C THR A 673 18.04 9.07 -18.30
N PHE A 674 19.02 8.39 -17.78
CA PHE A 674 18.97 7.69 -16.49
C PHE A 674 19.88 8.44 -15.50
N THR A 675 19.35 8.76 -14.31
CA THR A 675 20.09 9.40 -13.23
C THR A 675 20.09 8.47 -12.02
N SER A 676 21.27 8.01 -11.60
CA SER A 676 21.40 7.15 -10.42
C SER A 676 21.07 7.92 -9.14
N GLN A 677 20.25 7.29 -8.27
CA GLN A 677 19.91 7.80 -6.94
C GLN A 677 20.63 7.04 -5.81
N ALA A 678 21.49 6.07 -6.17
CA ALA A 678 22.19 5.21 -5.23
C ALA A 678 23.70 5.08 -5.57
N ASN A 679 24.47 4.56 -4.63
CA ASN A 679 25.88 4.20 -4.84
C ASN A 679 26.05 2.70 -5.17
N ALA A 680 25.06 2.09 -5.81
CA ALA A 680 25.12 0.75 -6.40
C ALA A 680 25.34 0.84 -7.91
N TYR A 681 25.65 -0.29 -8.56
CA TYR A 681 26.06 -0.31 -9.97
C TYR A 681 24.88 -0.62 -10.86
N ALA A 682 24.09 0.40 -11.25
CA ALA A 682 23.02 0.25 -12.22
C ALA A 682 23.60 0.02 -13.62
N SER A 683 23.14 -1.00 -14.32
CA SER A 683 23.50 -1.33 -15.71
C SER A 683 22.23 -1.47 -16.55
N ILE A 684 21.99 -0.52 -17.46
CA ILE A 684 20.92 -0.58 -18.46
C ILE A 684 21.48 -1.32 -19.67
N MET A 685 20.77 -2.34 -20.16
CA MET A 685 21.30 -3.28 -21.19
C MET A 685 20.54 -3.26 -22.50
N ALA A 686 19.23 -3.00 -22.49
CA ALA A 686 18.43 -2.91 -23.72
C ALA A 686 17.14 -2.11 -23.47
N LEU A 687 16.59 -1.59 -24.58
CA LEU A 687 15.30 -0.94 -24.63
C LEU A 687 14.36 -1.71 -25.57
N SER A 688 13.07 -1.72 -25.26
CA SER A 688 12.02 -2.23 -26.14
C SER A 688 10.81 -1.31 -26.08
N ARG A 689 10.03 -1.24 -27.15
CA ARG A 689 8.79 -0.46 -27.20
C ARG A 689 7.59 -1.34 -27.41
N ILE A 690 6.44 -0.85 -26.98
CA ILE A 690 5.15 -1.42 -27.34
C ILE A 690 4.78 -0.95 -28.75
N VAL A 691 4.34 -1.88 -29.59
CA VAL A 691 3.83 -1.57 -30.94
C VAL A 691 2.35 -1.86 -31.11
N ASN A 692 1.80 -2.78 -30.30
CA ASN A 692 0.37 -3.09 -30.25
C ASN A 692 0.00 -3.63 -28.88
N THR A 693 -1.07 -3.11 -28.25
CA THR A 693 -1.67 -3.64 -27.04
C THR A 693 -3.02 -4.26 -27.37
N GLN A 694 -3.12 -5.58 -27.18
CA GLN A 694 -4.43 -6.24 -27.09
C GLN A 694 -4.68 -6.52 -25.62
N THR A 695 -5.68 -5.86 -25.04
CA THR A 695 -6.16 -6.24 -23.71
C THR A 695 -7.14 -7.39 -23.84
N ASP A 696 -6.89 -8.48 -23.14
CA ASP A 696 -7.71 -9.71 -23.15
C ASP A 696 -9.12 -9.54 -22.53
N ALA A 697 -9.53 -8.30 -22.21
CA ALA A 697 -10.83 -8.02 -21.61
C ALA A 697 -12.06 -8.43 -22.48
N ASN A 698 -11.85 -8.72 -23.78
CA ASN A 698 -12.88 -9.19 -24.68
C ASN A 698 -12.29 -9.97 -25.86
N HIS A 699 -11.64 -11.12 -25.63
CA HIS A 699 -11.42 -12.04 -26.73
C HIS A 699 -12.74 -12.62 -27.26
N VAL A 700 -13.46 -11.79 -27.97
CA VAL A 700 -14.23 -12.28 -29.10
C VAL A 700 -13.20 -12.58 -30.17
N VAL A 701 -12.72 -13.82 -30.23
CA VAL A 701 -12.01 -14.29 -31.42
C VAL A 701 -13.00 -14.19 -32.57
N THR A 702 -12.97 -13.08 -33.29
CA THR A 702 -13.52 -13.03 -34.64
C THR A 702 -12.62 -13.96 -35.45
N ILE A 703 -13.09 -15.17 -35.69
CA ILE A 703 -12.37 -16.11 -36.56
C ILE A 703 -12.36 -15.48 -37.92
N HIS A 704 -11.29 -14.76 -38.26
CA HIS A 704 -10.94 -14.56 -39.67
C HIS A 704 -10.58 -15.94 -40.18
N HIS A 705 -11.47 -16.53 -40.96
CA HIS A 705 -11.17 -17.75 -41.69
C HIS A 705 -9.89 -17.58 -42.45
N SER A 706 -8.78 -18.15 -41.96
CA SER A 706 -7.80 -18.70 -42.90
C SER A 706 -8.51 -19.87 -43.54
N THR A 707 -8.56 -19.90 -44.84
CA THR A 707 -9.42 -20.76 -45.68
C THR A 707 -9.18 -22.27 -45.55
N ASP A 708 -8.31 -22.74 -44.62
CA ASP A 708 -7.78 -24.10 -44.66
C ASP A 708 -7.98 -24.96 -43.40
N SER A 709 -8.43 -24.45 -42.25
CA SER A 709 -8.70 -25.30 -41.07
C SER A 709 -10.16 -25.31 -40.67
N GLN A 710 -10.81 -26.50 -40.67
CA GLN A 710 -12.23 -26.70 -40.32
C GLN A 710 -12.32 -27.22 -38.89
N PRO A 711 -13.36 -26.83 -38.11
CA PRO A 711 -13.65 -27.43 -36.81
C PRO A 711 -13.92 -28.92 -36.92
N THR A 712 -13.19 -29.77 -36.23
CA THR A 712 -13.36 -31.23 -36.23
C THR A 712 -14.16 -31.72 -35.04
N SER A 713 -14.12 -31.01 -33.92
CA SER A 713 -14.94 -31.31 -32.73
C SER A 713 -15.11 -30.11 -31.83
N ILE A 714 -16.26 -30.04 -31.15
CA ILE A 714 -16.63 -28.96 -30.24
C ILE A 714 -16.97 -29.59 -28.88
N TYR A 715 -16.46 -29.00 -27.79
CA TYR A 715 -16.69 -29.49 -26.45
C TYR A 715 -17.20 -28.36 -25.56
N SER A 716 -17.98 -28.69 -24.54
CA SER A 716 -18.26 -27.78 -23.42
C SER A 716 -17.00 -27.56 -22.57
N THR A 717 -17.03 -26.57 -21.69
CA THR A 717 -15.97 -26.36 -20.68
C THR A 717 -15.79 -27.54 -19.73
N GLY A 718 -16.81 -28.37 -19.53
CA GLY A 718 -16.73 -29.63 -18.80
C GLY A 718 -16.27 -30.85 -19.63
N GLY A 719 -15.72 -30.65 -20.83
CA GLY A 719 -15.18 -31.72 -21.69
C GLY A 719 -16.22 -32.57 -22.44
N VAL A 720 -17.51 -32.23 -22.41
CA VAL A 720 -18.57 -32.98 -23.12
C VAL A 720 -18.59 -32.52 -24.56
N GLN A 721 -18.46 -33.47 -25.51
CA GLN A 721 -18.56 -33.21 -26.94
C GLN A 721 -19.96 -32.74 -27.35
N GLN A 722 -20.03 -31.71 -28.17
CA GLN A 722 -21.25 -31.05 -28.63
C GLN A 722 -21.40 -31.13 -30.16
N ARG A 723 -22.62 -31.08 -30.63
CA ARG A 723 -22.91 -31.09 -32.09
C ARG A 723 -22.77 -29.72 -32.76
N GLY A 724 -22.54 -28.66 -32.00
CA GLY A 724 -22.37 -27.28 -32.46
C GLY A 724 -22.06 -26.33 -31.32
N LEU A 725 -21.67 -25.09 -31.66
CA LEU A 725 -21.42 -24.07 -30.67
C LEU A 725 -22.66 -23.72 -29.88
N ARG A 726 -22.55 -23.71 -28.54
CA ARG A 726 -23.63 -23.25 -27.66
C ARG A 726 -23.28 -21.83 -27.17
N SER A 727 -24.30 -21.09 -26.74
CA SER A 727 -24.12 -19.81 -26.11
C SER A 727 -23.13 -19.92 -24.91
N GLY A 728 -22.15 -19.03 -24.83
CA GLY A 728 -21.08 -19.10 -23.86
C GLY A 728 -19.79 -19.70 -24.40
N LEU A 729 -18.91 -20.14 -23.51
CA LEU A 729 -17.56 -20.63 -23.82
C LEU A 729 -17.61 -22.09 -24.33
N ASN A 730 -17.00 -22.34 -25.48
CA ASN A 730 -16.83 -23.66 -26.11
C ASN A 730 -15.33 -23.92 -26.34
N VAL A 731 -14.91 -25.19 -26.32
CA VAL A 731 -13.59 -25.63 -26.70
C VAL A 731 -13.67 -26.30 -28.08
N VAL A 732 -13.01 -25.75 -29.08
CA VAL A 732 -13.09 -26.22 -30.47
C VAL A 732 -11.74 -26.77 -30.90
N ARG A 733 -11.73 -28.00 -31.41
CA ARG A 733 -10.57 -28.61 -32.05
C ARG A 733 -10.69 -28.47 -33.57
N PHE A 734 -9.62 -28.07 -34.22
CA PHE A 734 -9.53 -27.86 -35.68
C PHE A 734 -8.79 -29.00 -36.37
N SER A 735 -8.93 -29.06 -37.70
CA SER A 735 -8.33 -30.08 -38.56
C SER A 735 -6.79 -30.07 -38.58
N ASP A 736 -6.17 -28.93 -38.23
CA ASP A 736 -4.73 -28.77 -38.07
C ASP A 736 -4.20 -29.23 -36.70
N GLY A 737 -5.07 -29.80 -35.86
CA GLY A 737 -4.75 -30.26 -34.49
C GLY A 737 -4.81 -29.18 -33.42
N THR A 738 -4.99 -27.92 -33.78
CA THR A 738 -5.11 -26.83 -32.80
C THR A 738 -6.41 -26.91 -31.98
N VAL A 739 -6.35 -26.45 -30.74
CA VAL A 739 -7.52 -26.38 -29.83
C VAL A 739 -7.67 -24.93 -29.39
N LYS A 740 -8.84 -24.36 -29.62
CA LYS A 740 -9.14 -22.97 -29.23
C LYS A 740 -10.39 -22.88 -28.38
N LYS A 741 -10.43 -21.91 -27.46
CA LYS A 741 -11.62 -21.51 -26.72
C LYS A 741 -12.43 -20.54 -27.58
N VAL A 742 -13.70 -20.82 -27.82
CA VAL A 742 -14.60 -20.03 -28.69
C VAL A 742 -15.83 -19.60 -27.89
N ILE A 743 -16.10 -18.32 -27.81
CA ILE A 743 -17.32 -17.79 -27.21
C ILE A 743 -18.36 -17.60 -28.32
N SER A 744 -19.50 -18.29 -28.20
CA SER A 744 -20.62 -18.09 -29.08
C SER A 744 -21.69 -17.21 -28.42
N ARG A 745 -22.08 -16.13 -29.08
CA ARG A 745 -23.26 -15.33 -28.73
C ARG A 745 -24.37 -15.76 -29.64
N LYS A 746 -25.45 -16.26 -29.05
CA LYS A 746 -26.74 -16.36 -29.77
C LYS A 746 -27.61 -15.20 -29.35
#